data_2cbd88bc7face627f3bc6bc19c70b338
#
_entry.id   2cbd88bc7face627f3bc6bc19c70b338
#
_cell.length_a   1.000
_cell.length_b   1.000
_cell.length_c   1.000
_cell.angle_alpha   90.00
_cell.angle_beta   90.00
_cell.angle_gamma   90.00
#
_symmetry.space_group_name_H-M   'P 1'
#
loop_
_entity.id
_entity.type
_entity.pdbx_description
1 polymer ?
#
loop_
_entity_poly.entity_id
_entity_poly.type
_entity_poly.pdbx_seq_one_letter_code
_entity_poly.pdbx_strand_id
1 'polypeptide(L)'
;MGTGSHHVFLVCAAWLGLGWWPCAQAKVLLQAQEVNAPGVTLRGLTASVDENADGGVRVHLLAAQVSVPAMGWRRLALAVDGTMQRDDRLRWIFAGNMRLGAAPGGALSKASVGITVNAAANTLVVDLRQGAARIGAWLPLDQTTHAQITLKDLPAEWLQGLLSTIWSGRMTAGQTTADLALDLRNEGLQSSGTFAVTKVAFDTPTGTLAALNLGAAGRYSLDTTRGPARLDLDASLNGGEVLLGPLYARLPEHAVQLGLRATAQRGAIAFSHLHVNDPDALQMDGALGFDAKGALTTLQLADFHASFPAANSRYGETWLATLGLHQPSITGELDGGLDLQADGLHSFTFNTPGLDLHDADGRVAITGLRGTLDWARDTDRPATTLAWRTLQFYRLPFGGAQSAWQSRSGTLALRQPLTVPVMKGTLRVGTLDWRPAAARGQRLSTSLTLTKVDMAAFSQAMGWPAFPGTLGGAIPSLRWVDDRIELDGGLSANLFDGYLDLTKLSLQNPLGATPVLAADIAVQDLDLGAITSVFDFGSITGRLDGAIDGLRLVGWNPVAFKARLLADDGGRISQRAVNNLATVGGGGVAAGLQGAVLKLFKTFGYKRIGLNCTLQGTVCQMSGLQTDDGGYTIVEGSGLPHLHVVGHQTQVDWPTLVRRLREAIGGAAPEVR
;
A
#
# COMPACT_ATOMS: atom_id res chain seq x y z
N MET A 1 -17.36 -5.74 -54.30
CA MET A 1 -18.70 -5.42 -54.83
C MET A 1 -19.38 -4.54 -53.79
N GLY A 2 -19.34 -3.39 -53.79
CA GLY A 2 -19.49 -2.12 -54.37
C GLY A 2 -20.95 -1.78 -54.62
N THR A 3 -21.70 -1.32 -53.59
CA THR A 3 -22.90 -0.50 -53.77
C THR A 3 -23.40 -0.08 -52.38
N GLY A 4 -22.99 1.05 -51.89
CA GLY A 4 -23.47 1.59 -50.61
C GLY A 4 -23.16 3.06 -50.37
N SER A 5 -22.37 3.69 -51.24
CA SER A 5 -21.82 5.02 -50.95
C SER A 5 -22.61 6.18 -51.57
N HIS A 6 -23.70 5.94 -52.31
CA HIS A 6 -24.41 6.99 -53.07
C HIS A 6 -25.74 7.47 -52.45
N HIS A 7 -26.25 6.86 -51.36
CA HIS A 7 -27.56 7.25 -50.87
C HIS A 7 -27.61 8.40 -49.87
N VAL A 8 -26.48 8.74 -49.20
CA VAL A 8 -26.43 9.88 -48.28
C VAL A 8 -26.32 11.22 -49.04
N PHE A 9 -25.66 11.22 -50.21
CA PHE A 9 -25.59 12.39 -51.08
C PHE A 9 -26.92 12.74 -51.80
N LEU A 10 -27.75 11.72 -52.04
CA LEU A 10 -29.06 11.92 -52.70
C LEU A 10 -30.08 12.63 -51.79
N VAL A 11 -30.00 12.53 -50.49
CA VAL A 11 -30.91 13.27 -49.58
C VAL A 11 -30.54 14.75 -49.54
N CYS A 12 -29.27 15.13 -49.62
CA CYS A 12 -28.86 16.52 -49.70
C CYS A 12 -28.97 17.10 -51.13
N ALA A 13 -28.79 16.28 -52.17
CA ALA A 13 -28.86 16.71 -53.57
C ALA A 13 -30.30 16.81 -54.10
N ALA A 14 -31.24 16.03 -53.56
CA ALA A 14 -32.68 16.17 -53.91
C ALA A 14 -33.28 17.52 -53.49
N TRP A 15 -32.60 18.26 -52.62
CA TRP A 15 -32.97 19.58 -52.17
C TRP A 15 -32.48 20.72 -53.06
N LEU A 16 -31.58 20.49 -53.98
CA LEU A 16 -31.03 21.49 -54.90
C LEU A 16 -31.78 21.61 -56.24
N GLY A 17 -32.82 20.73 -56.48
CA GLY A 17 -33.51 20.64 -57.75
C GLY A 17 -34.93 21.22 -57.80
N LEU A 18 -35.46 21.77 -56.71
CA LEU A 18 -36.82 22.37 -56.72
C LEU A 18 -36.70 23.88 -57.04
N GLY A 19 -36.60 24.17 -58.32
CA GLY A 19 -36.80 25.49 -58.84
C GLY A 19 -38.28 25.93 -58.78
N TRP A 20 -38.50 27.14 -58.32
CA TRP A 20 -39.65 28.03 -58.43
C TRP A 20 -41.01 27.45 -58.84
N TRP A 21 -41.85 27.25 -57.82
CA TRP A 21 -43.28 27.26 -57.97
C TRP A 21 -43.89 28.18 -56.90
N PRO A 22 -44.90 29.04 -57.27
CA PRO A 22 -45.45 30.00 -56.35
C PRO A 22 -46.52 29.37 -55.44
N CYS A 23 -46.47 29.70 -54.18
CA CYS A 23 -47.52 29.65 -53.16
C CYS A 23 -48.41 28.39 -53.06
N ALA A 24 -47.83 27.33 -52.48
CA ALA A 24 -48.51 26.47 -51.58
C ALA A 24 -47.55 26.22 -50.39
N GLN A 25 -47.98 26.40 -49.14
CA GLN A 25 -47.24 26.01 -47.96
C GLN A 25 -46.99 24.51 -48.07
N ALA A 26 -45.87 24.12 -48.67
CA ALA A 26 -45.54 22.72 -48.88
C ALA A 26 -44.92 22.16 -47.59
N LYS A 27 -45.68 21.36 -46.89
CA LYS A 27 -45.19 20.53 -45.79
C LYS A 27 -44.66 19.23 -46.38
N VAL A 28 -43.36 19.03 -46.27
CA VAL A 28 -42.71 17.77 -46.65
C VAL A 28 -42.52 16.94 -45.39
N LEU A 29 -43.08 15.73 -45.38
CA LEU A 29 -42.87 14.76 -44.30
C LEU A 29 -42.05 13.60 -44.85
N LEU A 30 -40.90 13.37 -44.26
CA LEU A 30 -40.01 12.28 -44.59
C LEU A 30 -39.98 11.29 -43.41
N GLN A 31 -40.21 10.03 -43.70
CA GLN A 31 -40.08 8.96 -42.70
C GLN A 31 -39.15 7.90 -43.20
N ALA A 32 -38.23 7.47 -42.33
CA ALA A 32 -37.30 6.37 -42.58
C ALA A 32 -37.21 5.46 -41.37
N GLN A 33 -37.29 4.15 -41.63
CA GLN A 33 -37.15 3.17 -40.55
C GLN A 33 -35.72 3.13 -39.99
N GLU A 34 -34.74 3.24 -40.88
CA GLU A 34 -33.33 3.25 -40.50
C GLU A 34 -32.54 4.10 -41.49
N VAL A 35 -31.64 4.93 -40.95
CA VAL A 35 -30.68 5.72 -41.70
C VAL A 35 -29.29 5.43 -41.12
N ASN A 36 -28.38 4.93 -41.95
CA ASN A 36 -27.01 4.63 -41.57
C ASN A 36 -26.06 5.65 -42.23
N ALA A 37 -25.34 6.37 -41.39
CA ALA A 37 -24.23 7.21 -41.77
C ALA A 37 -22.95 6.66 -41.15
N PRO A 38 -21.74 7.00 -41.63
CA PRO A 38 -20.51 6.57 -41.05
C PRO A 38 -20.46 6.86 -39.54
N GLY A 39 -20.43 5.82 -38.71
CA GLY A 39 -20.37 5.92 -37.25
C GLY A 39 -21.71 6.25 -36.55
N VAL A 40 -22.81 6.52 -37.24
CA VAL A 40 -24.11 6.90 -36.65
C VAL A 40 -25.24 6.09 -37.28
N THR A 41 -26.10 5.50 -36.48
CA THR A 41 -27.32 4.84 -36.91
C THR A 41 -28.53 5.55 -36.29
N LEU A 42 -29.50 5.97 -37.10
CA LEU A 42 -30.73 6.57 -36.68
C LEU A 42 -31.88 5.59 -37.00
N ARG A 43 -32.76 5.30 -36.05
CA ARG A 43 -33.93 4.47 -36.25
C ARG A 43 -35.22 5.20 -35.91
N GLY A 44 -36.26 4.95 -36.67
CA GLY A 44 -37.55 5.62 -36.51
C GLY A 44 -37.42 7.13 -36.76
N LEU A 45 -36.75 7.52 -37.85
CA LEU A 45 -36.56 8.90 -38.22
C LEU A 45 -37.85 9.47 -38.81
N THR A 46 -38.27 10.60 -38.29
CA THR A 46 -39.33 11.45 -38.85
C THR A 46 -38.76 12.86 -38.99
N ALA A 47 -38.76 13.38 -40.20
CA ALA A 47 -38.39 14.76 -40.47
C ALA A 47 -39.52 15.48 -41.13
N SER A 48 -39.94 16.64 -40.62
CA SER A 48 -40.88 17.54 -41.27
C SER A 48 -40.20 18.85 -41.62
N VAL A 49 -40.57 19.35 -42.77
CA VAL A 49 -40.05 20.58 -43.35
C VAL A 49 -41.20 21.43 -43.77
N ASP A 50 -41.30 22.61 -43.19
CA ASP A 50 -42.35 23.59 -43.43
C ASP A 50 -41.72 24.93 -43.89
N GLU A 51 -42.17 25.55 -44.96
CA GLU A 51 -41.73 26.85 -45.41
C GLU A 51 -42.33 27.96 -44.54
N ASN A 52 -41.51 28.88 -44.06
CA ASN A 52 -41.97 30.03 -43.30
C ASN A 52 -42.32 31.19 -44.22
N ALA A 53 -43.18 32.13 -43.78
CA ALA A 53 -43.58 33.31 -44.51
C ALA A 53 -42.39 34.23 -44.90
N ASP A 54 -41.27 34.12 -44.20
CA ASP A 54 -40.05 34.93 -44.42
C ASP A 54 -39.02 34.22 -45.35
N GLY A 55 -39.42 33.16 -46.07
CA GLY A 55 -38.55 32.39 -46.98
C GLY A 55 -37.52 31.48 -46.28
N GLY A 56 -37.61 31.33 -44.96
CA GLY A 56 -36.88 30.35 -44.17
C GLY A 56 -37.62 29.02 -44.10
N VAL A 57 -36.87 27.96 -43.89
CA VAL A 57 -37.46 26.60 -43.79
C VAL A 57 -37.38 26.12 -42.34
N ARG A 58 -38.52 25.80 -41.74
CA ARG A 58 -38.55 25.17 -40.42
C ARG A 58 -38.35 23.67 -40.59
N VAL A 59 -37.43 23.13 -39.77
CA VAL A 59 -37.08 21.71 -39.78
C VAL A 59 -37.37 21.13 -38.40
N HIS A 60 -38.19 20.10 -38.36
CA HIS A 60 -38.38 19.23 -37.20
C HIS A 60 -37.83 17.86 -37.51
N LEU A 61 -36.92 17.35 -36.67
CA LEU A 61 -36.36 16.02 -36.82
C LEU A 61 -36.50 15.26 -35.50
N LEU A 62 -37.11 14.09 -35.59
CA LEU A 62 -37.25 13.17 -34.49
C LEU A 62 -36.62 11.84 -34.89
N ALA A 63 -35.77 11.28 -34.03
CA ALA A 63 -35.29 9.91 -34.17
C ALA A 63 -35.59 9.16 -32.87
N ALA A 64 -36.33 8.05 -32.98
CA ALA A 64 -36.64 7.24 -31.83
C ALA A 64 -35.39 6.65 -31.17
N GLN A 65 -34.39 6.32 -31.99
CA GLN A 65 -33.13 5.81 -31.50
C GLN A 65 -31.96 6.35 -32.32
N VAL A 66 -30.98 6.90 -31.63
CA VAL A 66 -29.66 7.28 -32.16
C VAL A 66 -28.61 6.38 -31.50
N SER A 67 -27.75 5.81 -32.31
CA SER A 67 -26.62 5.00 -31.83
C SER A 67 -25.34 5.53 -32.44
N VAL A 68 -24.37 5.87 -31.59
CA VAL A 68 -23.00 6.27 -31.97
C VAL A 68 -22.04 5.33 -31.19
N PRO A 69 -21.73 4.14 -31.74
CA PRO A 69 -20.93 3.13 -31.05
C PRO A 69 -19.59 3.64 -30.55
N ALA A 70 -18.91 4.47 -31.34
CA ALA A 70 -17.63 5.08 -30.97
C ALA A 70 -17.72 5.97 -29.71
N MET A 71 -18.88 6.57 -29.46
CA MET A 71 -19.15 7.37 -28.25
C MET A 71 -19.76 6.54 -27.12
N GLY A 72 -19.91 5.25 -27.28
CA GLY A 72 -20.65 4.41 -26.36
C GLY A 72 -22.14 4.74 -26.24
N TRP A 73 -22.65 5.58 -27.11
CA TRP A 73 -24.05 6.01 -27.10
C TRP A 73 -24.91 4.99 -27.85
N ARG A 74 -25.88 4.44 -27.15
CA ARG A 74 -26.75 3.41 -27.71
C ARG A 74 -28.21 3.74 -27.39
N ARG A 75 -29.07 3.77 -28.42
CA ARG A 75 -30.51 3.92 -28.28
C ARG A 75 -30.96 5.22 -27.58
N LEU A 76 -30.29 6.34 -27.89
CA LEU A 76 -30.68 7.64 -27.38
C LEU A 76 -31.83 8.23 -28.22
N ALA A 77 -32.81 8.88 -27.59
CA ALA A 77 -33.84 9.61 -28.33
C ALA A 77 -33.32 10.98 -28.75
N LEU A 78 -33.53 11.36 -30.01
CA LEU A 78 -33.11 12.66 -30.55
C LEU A 78 -34.32 13.46 -31.02
N ALA A 79 -34.41 14.71 -30.61
CA ALA A 79 -35.32 15.70 -31.17
C ALA A 79 -34.53 16.95 -31.54
N VAL A 80 -34.69 17.45 -32.77
CA VAL A 80 -34.11 18.70 -33.25
C VAL A 80 -35.22 19.55 -33.84
N ASP A 81 -35.26 20.81 -33.47
CA ASP A 81 -36.23 21.81 -33.96
C ASP A 81 -35.49 23.09 -34.28
N GLY A 82 -35.68 23.64 -35.46
CA GLY A 82 -35.03 24.87 -35.85
C GLY A 82 -35.41 25.38 -37.22
N THR A 83 -34.73 26.43 -37.62
CA THR A 83 -34.92 27.09 -38.93
C THR A 83 -33.65 26.98 -39.78
N MET A 84 -33.83 26.70 -41.03
CA MET A 84 -32.77 26.65 -42.03
C MET A 84 -32.99 27.80 -43.03
N GLN A 85 -31.97 28.55 -43.30
CA GLN A 85 -32.01 29.66 -44.26
C GLN A 85 -30.70 29.69 -45.06
N ARG A 86 -30.78 30.35 -46.22
CA ARG A 86 -29.62 30.59 -47.04
C ARG A 86 -29.20 32.06 -46.89
N ASP A 87 -27.93 32.33 -46.59
CA ASP A 87 -27.42 33.69 -46.43
C ASP A 87 -26.98 34.30 -47.77
N ASP A 88 -26.63 35.58 -47.76
CA ASP A 88 -26.15 36.33 -48.93
C ASP A 88 -24.86 35.76 -49.55
N ARG A 89 -24.11 34.94 -48.80
CA ARG A 89 -22.91 34.22 -49.26
C ARG A 89 -23.21 32.81 -49.76
N LEU A 90 -24.51 32.51 -50.01
CA LEU A 90 -24.97 31.22 -50.47
C LEU A 90 -24.70 30.05 -49.54
N ARG A 91 -24.47 30.32 -48.23
CA ARG A 91 -24.27 29.28 -47.21
C ARG A 91 -25.65 28.87 -46.67
N TRP A 92 -25.82 27.57 -46.39
CA TRP A 92 -26.94 27.08 -45.65
C TRP A 92 -26.68 27.16 -44.16
N ILE A 93 -27.53 27.84 -43.40
CA ILE A 93 -27.39 28.04 -41.99
C ILE A 93 -28.64 27.42 -41.32
N PHE A 94 -28.44 26.42 -40.48
CA PHE A 94 -29.46 25.89 -39.59
C PHE A 94 -29.21 26.41 -38.17
N ALA A 95 -30.24 26.94 -37.52
CA ALA A 95 -30.20 27.37 -36.13
C ALA A 95 -31.40 26.81 -35.40
N GLY A 96 -31.19 26.15 -34.29
CA GLY A 96 -32.26 25.48 -33.56
C GLY A 96 -31.89 24.96 -32.20
N ASN A 97 -32.76 24.10 -31.67
CA ASN A 97 -32.57 23.41 -30.40
C ASN A 97 -32.50 21.91 -30.63
N MET A 98 -31.70 21.25 -29.84
CA MET A 98 -31.52 19.80 -29.84
C MET A 98 -31.78 19.24 -28.43
N ARG A 99 -32.43 18.07 -28.37
CA ARG A 99 -32.56 17.30 -27.14
C ARG A 99 -32.12 15.86 -27.39
N LEU A 100 -31.12 15.42 -26.64
CA LEU A 100 -30.67 14.05 -26.66
C LEU A 100 -31.13 13.37 -25.35
N GLY A 101 -32.12 12.48 -25.45
CA GLY A 101 -32.66 11.79 -24.28
C GLY A 101 -31.78 10.63 -23.80
N ALA A 102 -31.67 10.47 -22.49
CA ALA A 102 -30.91 9.38 -21.85
C ALA A 102 -29.38 9.37 -22.15
N ALA A 103 -28.83 10.50 -22.58
CA ALA A 103 -27.37 10.61 -22.76
C ALA A 103 -26.64 10.65 -21.40
N PRO A 104 -25.44 10.03 -21.29
CA PRO A 104 -24.63 10.07 -20.07
C PRO A 104 -24.40 11.49 -19.57
N GLY A 105 -24.49 11.72 -18.26
CA GLY A 105 -24.30 13.03 -17.65
C GLY A 105 -25.28 14.13 -18.11
N GLY A 106 -26.36 13.77 -18.80
CA GLY A 106 -27.32 14.74 -19.38
C GLY A 106 -26.75 15.49 -20.59
N ALA A 107 -25.78 14.92 -21.29
CA ALA A 107 -25.17 15.50 -22.47
C ALA A 107 -26.21 15.87 -23.52
N LEU A 108 -26.16 17.14 -24.01
CA LEU A 108 -27.02 17.66 -25.05
C LEU A 108 -28.53 17.48 -24.76
N SER A 109 -28.94 17.40 -23.50
CA SER A 109 -30.36 17.24 -23.10
C SER A 109 -31.22 18.48 -23.39
N LYS A 110 -30.59 19.66 -23.46
CA LYS A 110 -31.20 20.95 -23.84
C LYS A 110 -30.13 21.82 -24.50
N ALA A 111 -29.70 21.46 -25.71
CA ALA A 111 -28.67 22.17 -26.42
C ALA A 111 -29.22 23.06 -27.51
N SER A 112 -28.60 24.22 -27.73
CA SER A 112 -28.73 24.95 -29.00
C SER A 112 -27.82 24.31 -30.03
N VAL A 113 -28.26 24.23 -31.29
CA VAL A 113 -27.50 23.68 -32.41
C VAL A 113 -27.45 24.69 -33.54
N GLY A 114 -26.23 24.97 -34.02
CA GLY A 114 -25.96 25.71 -35.23
C GLY A 114 -25.23 24.84 -36.23
N ILE A 115 -25.67 24.76 -37.47
CA ILE A 115 -25.01 24.03 -38.52
C ILE A 115 -24.87 25.00 -39.71
N THR A 116 -23.64 25.15 -40.23
CA THR A 116 -23.34 25.95 -41.42
C THR A 116 -22.69 25.07 -42.47
N VAL A 117 -23.33 25.01 -43.63
CA VAL A 117 -22.82 24.29 -44.81
C VAL A 117 -22.39 25.33 -45.84
N ASN A 118 -21.15 25.33 -46.20
CA ASN A 118 -20.59 26.19 -47.26
C ASN A 118 -20.05 25.33 -48.40
N ALA A 119 -20.85 25.15 -49.44
CA ALA A 119 -20.48 24.31 -50.56
C ALA A 119 -19.30 24.94 -51.38
N ALA A 120 -19.24 26.28 -51.47
CA ALA A 120 -18.17 26.95 -52.19
C ALA A 120 -16.81 26.83 -51.50
N ALA A 121 -16.82 26.81 -50.18
CA ALA A 121 -15.61 26.61 -49.38
C ALA A 121 -15.38 25.14 -48.98
N ASN A 122 -16.26 24.24 -49.41
CA ASN A 122 -16.19 22.80 -49.09
C ASN A 122 -16.19 22.51 -47.58
N THR A 123 -16.99 23.23 -46.77
CA THR A 123 -16.98 23.10 -45.31
C THR A 123 -18.33 22.88 -44.70
N LEU A 124 -18.33 22.03 -43.64
CA LEU A 124 -19.40 21.87 -42.69
C LEU A 124 -18.92 22.29 -41.29
N VAL A 125 -19.66 23.18 -40.65
CA VAL A 125 -19.41 23.62 -39.26
C VAL A 125 -20.61 23.30 -38.39
N VAL A 126 -20.37 22.66 -37.27
CA VAL A 126 -21.39 22.35 -36.25
C VAL A 126 -21.01 23.05 -34.94
N ASP A 127 -21.95 23.73 -34.31
CA ASP A 127 -21.78 24.39 -33.01
C ASP A 127 -22.93 23.96 -32.09
N LEU A 128 -22.61 23.27 -31.02
CA LEU A 128 -23.55 22.79 -30.00
C LEU A 128 -23.24 23.48 -28.68
N ARG A 129 -24.26 23.99 -27.98
CA ARG A 129 -24.10 24.70 -26.72
C ARG A 129 -25.16 24.27 -25.70
N GLN A 130 -24.72 23.94 -24.50
CA GLN A 130 -25.58 23.69 -23.35
C GLN A 130 -24.98 24.28 -22.08
N GLY A 131 -25.56 25.35 -21.55
CA GLY A 131 -24.96 26.10 -20.44
C GLY A 131 -23.61 26.69 -20.83
N ALA A 132 -22.55 26.39 -20.06
CA ALA A 132 -21.17 26.77 -20.38
C ALA A 132 -20.53 25.84 -21.43
N ALA A 133 -21.01 24.61 -21.54
CA ALA A 133 -20.43 23.61 -22.42
C ALA A 133 -20.66 23.94 -23.90
N ARG A 134 -19.60 23.82 -24.70
CA ARG A 134 -19.62 24.02 -26.14
C ARG A 134 -18.87 22.89 -26.85
N ILE A 135 -19.46 22.41 -27.95
CA ILE A 135 -18.85 21.45 -28.88
C ILE A 135 -18.88 22.07 -30.27
N GLY A 136 -17.71 22.40 -30.80
CA GLY A 136 -17.53 22.81 -32.19
C GLY A 136 -16.99 21.65 -33.01
N ALA A 137 -17.48 21.47 -34.22
CA ALA A 137 -16.89 20.54 -35.18
C ALA A 137 -16.77 21.21 -36.55
N TRP A 138 -15.65 21.02 -37.20
CA TRP A 138 -15.37 21.46 -38.54
C TRP A 138 -14.96 20.26 -39.40
N LEU A 139 -15.57 20.10 -40.58
CA LEU A 139 -15.32 18.99 -41.49
C LEU A 139 -15.31 19.48 -42.94
N PRO A 140 -14.38 19.02 -43.83
CA PRO A 140 -14.52 19.15 -45.27
C PRO A 140 -15.69 18.28 -45.78
N LEU A 141 -16.50 18.80 -46.70
CA LEU A 141 -17.66 18.06 -47.24
C LEU A 141 -17.25 16.89 -48.13
N ASP A 142 -16.08 16.96 -48.76
CA ASP A 142 -15.50 15.92 -49.64
C ASP A 142 -14.68 14.89 -48.87
N GLN A 143 -14.31 15.19 -47.60
CA GLN A 143 -13.50 14.35 -46.75
C GLN A 143 -14.13 14.25 -45.34
N THR A 144 -15.32 13.76 -45.26
CA THR A 144 -16.11 13.67 -43.98
C THR A 144 -15.48 12.75 -42.94
N THR A 145 -14.40 12.06 -43.26
CA THR A 145 -13.58 11.26 -42.34
C THR A 145 -12.60 12.10 -41.53
N HIS A 146 -12.31 13.34 -41.94
CA HIS A 146 -11.44 14.27 -41.24
C HIS A 146 -12.29 15.29 -40.49
N ALA A 147 -12.09 15.39 -39.18
CA ALA A 147 -12.79 16.38 -38.38
C ALA A 147 -11.84 17.09 -37.41
N GLN A 148 -12.07 18.40 -37.26
CA GLN A 148 -11.49 19.17 -36.15
C GLN A 148 -12.61 19.41 -35.13
N ILE A 149 -12.38 19.04 -33.88
CA ILE A 149 -13.36 19.16 -32.81
C ILE A 149 -12.77 20.03 -31.72
N THR A 150 -13.51 21.06 -31.33
CA THR A 150 -13.21 21.92 -30.18
C THR A 150 -14.22 21.64 -29.08
N LEU A 151 -13.76 21.25 -27.91
CA LEU A 151 -14.54 21.05 -26.71
C LEU A 151 -14.21 22.17 -25.74
N LYS A 152 -15.19 22.83 -25.17
CA LYS A 152 -14.98 23.87 -24.17
C LYS A 152 -15.91 23.70 -22.98
N ASP A 153 -15.34 23.67 -21.79
CA ASP A 153 -16.05 23.58 -20.51
C ASP A 153 -17.06 22.40 -20.44
N LEU A 154 -16.72 21.26 -21.07
CA LEU A 154 -17.58 20.08 -21.02
C LEU A 154 -17.52 19.40 -19.64
N PRO A 155 -18.68 19.08 -19.02
CA PRO A 155 -18.69 18.16 -17.88
C PRO A 155 -18.03 16.83 -18.26
N ALA A 156 -17.11 16.35 -17.40
CA ALA A 156 -16.38 15.12 -17.69
C ALA A 156 -17.28 13.88 -17.80
N GLU A 157 -18.45 13.90 -17.14
CA GLU A 157 -19.46 12.86 -17.22
C GLU A 157 -20.04 12.67 -18.64
N TRP A 158 -19.98 13.70 -19.50
CA TRP A 158 -20.42 13.56 -20.89
C TRP A 158 -19.52 12.62 -21.70
N LEU A 159 -18.25 12.47 -21.26
CA LEU A 159 -17.31 11.54 -21.86
C LEU A 159 -17.50 10.10 -21.40
N GLN A 160 -18.36 9.85 -20.40
CA GLN A 160 -18.58 8.52 -19.81
C GLN A 160 -18.94 7.47 -20.85
N GLY A 161 -19.77 7.80 -21.83
CA GLY A 161 -20.15 6.88 -22.89
C GLY A 161 -18.94 6.42 -23.71
N LEU A 162 -18.08 7.35 -24.12
CA LEU A 162 -16.85 7.09 -24.86
C LEU A 162 -15.88 6.25 -24.00
N LEU A 163 -15.65 6.66 -22.75
CA LEU A 163 -14.73 5.98 -21.83
C LEU A 163 -15.18 4.56 -21.53
N SER A 164 -16.48 4.31 -21.39
CA SER A 164 -17.00 2.96 -21.11
C SER A 164 -16.79 1.95 -22.24
N THR A 165 -16.37 2.37 -23.42
CA THR A 165 -15.97 1.45 -24.51
C THR A 165 -14.60 0.81 -24.28
N ILE A 166 -13.73 1.46 -23.50
CA ILE A 166 -12.33 1.07 -23.28
C ILE A 166 -11.99 0.92 -21.80
N TRP A 167 -12.82 1.41 -20.90
CA TRP A 167 -12.55 1.47 -19.49
C TRP A 167 -13.82 1.28 -18.64
N SER A 168 -13.73 0.52 -17.56
CA SER A 168 -14.87 0.18 -16.68
C SER A 168 -15.15 1.21 -15.59
N GLY A 169 -14.34 2.26 -15.48
CA GLY A 169 -14.50 3.31 -14.48
C GLY A 169 -15.64 4.27 -14.77
N ARG A 170 -15.97 5.06 -13.77
CA ARG A 170 -17.05 6.06 -13.81
C ARG A 170 -16.49 7.45 -13.51
N MET A 171 -16.73 8.39 -14.41
CA MET A 171 -16.49 9.82 -14.20
C MET A 171 -17.58 10.38 -13.29
N THR A 172 -17.21 11.05 -12.22
CA THR A 172 -18.15 11.59 -11.22
C THR A 172 -18.13 13.10 -11.14
N ALA A 173 -17.06 13.76 -11.59
CA ALA A 173 -16.95 15.22 -11.65
C ALA A 173 -15.83 15.65 -12.61
N GLY A 174 -15.79 16.94 -12.90
CA GLY A 174 -14.73 17.60 -13.65
C GLY A 174 -15.22 18.35 -14.87
N GLN A 175 -14.32 19.16 -15.43
CA GLN A 175 -14.52 19.90 -16.68
C GLN A 175 -13.42 19.57 -17.66
N THR A 176 -13.75 19.50 -18.93
CA THR A 176 -12.83 19.17 -20.03
C THR A 176 -12.89 20.25 -21.11
N THR A 177 -11.72 20.73 -21.50
CA THR A 177 -11.50 21.56 -22.69
C THR A 177 -10.51 20.84 -23.59
N ALA A 178 -10.75 20.77 -24.90
CA ALA A 178 -9.85 20.08 -25.82
C ALA A 178 -9.99 20.61 -27.25
N ASP A 179 -8.89 20.56 -27.99
CA ASP A 179 -8.86 20.76 -29.43
C ASP A 179 -8.30 19.50 -30.09
N LEU A 180 -9.13 18.80 -30.86
CA LEU A 180 -8.87 17.46 -31.36
C LEU A 180 -8.92 17.44 -32.88
N ALA A 181 -7.96 16.80 -33.52
CA ALA A 181 -8.02 16.37 -34.89
C ALA A 181 -8.36 14.87 -34.93
N LEU A 182 -9.37 14.52 -35.71
CA LEU A 182 -9.81 13.13 -35.89
C LEU A 182 -9.68 12.75 -37.35
N ASP A 183 -9.14 11.56 -37.60
CA ASP A 183 -9.10 10.94 -38.95
C ASP A 183 -9.68 9.51 -38.80
N LEU A 184 -10.90 9.34 -39.31
CA LEU A 184 -11.61 8.06 -39.30
C LEU A 184 -11.22 7.29 -40.57
N ARG A 185 -10.61 6.11 -40.40
CA ARG A 185 -10.26 5.20 -41.50
C ARG A 185 -11.05 3.89 -41.40
N ASN A 186 -11.08 3.16 -42.50
CA ASN A 186 -11.85 1.89 -42.55
C ASN A 186 -11.42 0.89 -41.47
N GLU A 187 -10.17 0.97 -41.00
CA GLU A 187 -9.56 0.00 -40.07
C GLU A 187 -9.27 0.61 -38.69
N GLY A 188 -9.70 1.84 -38.41
CA GLY A 188 -9.46 2.46 -37.10
C GLY A 188 -9.52 3.98 -37.09
N LEU A 189 -9.06 4.56 -36.00
CA LEU A 189 -9.07 5.98 -35.70
C LEU A 189 -7.65 6.48 -35.47
N GLN A 190 -7.31 7.62 -36.09
CA GLN A 190 -6.22 8.47 -35.64
C GLN A 190 -6.81 9.71 -34.97
N SER A 191 -6.32 10.02 -33.78
CA SER A 191 -6.73 11.21 -33.03
C SER A 191 -5.52 11.86 -32.41
N SER A 192 -5.42 13.19 -32.53
CA SER A 192 -4.38 13.95 -31.85
C SER A 192 -4.92 15.30 -31.42
N GLY A 193 -4.31 15.90 -30.41
CA GLY A 193 -4.75 17.21 -29.96
C GLY A 193 -4.21 17.60 -28.61
N THR A 194 -4.75 18.72 -28.12
CA THR A 194 -4.49 19.23 -26.78
C THR A 194 -5.73 19.07 -25.90
N PHE A 195 -5.50 18.88 -24.63
CA PHE A 195 -6.58 18.79 -23.64
C PHE A 195 -6.20 19.51 -22.35
N ALA A 196 -7.19 19.95 -21.64
CA ALA A 196 -7.10 20.41 -20.26
C ALA A 196 -8.30 19.91 -19.49
N VAL A 197 -8.07 19.30 -18.36
CA VAL A 197 -9.11 18.84 -17.45
C VAL A 197 -8.89 19.43 -16.06
N THR A 198 -9.97 19.81 -15.39
CA THR A 198 -9.90 20.43 -14.07
C THR A 198 -10.87 19.76 -13.12
N LYS A 199 -10.44 19.57 -11.86
CA LYS A 199 -11.24 18.97 -10.80
C LYS A 199 -11.87 17.63 -11.20
N VAL A 200 -11.15 16.83 -11.95
CA VAL A 200 -11.63 15.52 -12.40
C VAL A 200 -11.70 14.58 -11.20
N ALA A 201 -12.82 13.88 -11.10
CA ALA A 201 -12.99 12.77 -10.18
C ALA A 201 -13.55 11.55 -10.92
N PHE A 202 -12.98 10.40 -10.63
CA PHE A 202 -13.42 9.12 -11.17
C PHE A 202 -13.12 7.97 -10.22
N ASP A 203 -13.83 6.88 -10.37
CA ASP A 203 -13.62 5.63 -9.65
C ASP A 203 -13.80 4.41 -10.57
N THR A 204 -13.20 3.28 -10.16
CA THR A 204 -13.46 1.98 -10.79
C THR A 204 -14.26 1.09 -9.84
N PRO A 205 -15.08 0.16 -10.35
CA PRO A 205 -15.89 -0.74 -9.51
C PRO A 205 -15.05 -1.58 -8.53
N THR A 206 -13.80 -1.86 -8.89
CA THR A 206 -12.84 -2.59 -8.03
C THR A 206 -12.19 -1.72 -6.97
N GLY A 207 -12.34 -0.38 -7.03
CA GLY A 207 -11.67 0.55 -6.14
C GLY A 207 -10.14 0.60 -6.31
N THR A 208 -9.60 0.02 -7.39
CA THR A 208 -8.15 -0.04 -7.63
C THR A 208 -7.60 1.14 -8.40
N LEU A 209 -8.46 1.91 -9.06
CA LEU A 209 -8.09 3.13 -9.76
C LEU A 209 -9.14 4.20 -9.46
N ALA A 210 -8.69 5.32 -8.89
CA ALA A 210 -9.55 6.45 -8.55
C ALA A 210 -8.76 7.76 -8.62
N ALA A 211 -9.46 8.86 -8.84
CA ALA A 211 -8.91 10.20 -8.69
C ALA A 211 -9.94 11.15 -8.08
N LEU A 212 -9.46 12.15 -7.38
CA LEU A 212 -10.26 13.21 -6.79
C LEU A 212 -9.59 14.56 -6.98
N ASN A 213 -10.33 15.55 -7.51
CA ASN A 213 -9.86 16.91 -7.77
C ASN A 213 -8.60 17.00 -8.66
N LEU A 214 -8.40 16.03 -9.55
CA LEU A 214 -7.23 15.99 -10.42
C LEU A 214 -7.32 17.07 -11.51
N GLY A 215 -6.25 17.85 -11.67
CA GLY A 215 -5.99 18.69 -12.82
C GLY A 215 -4.98 18.03 -13.74
N ALA A 216 -5.20 18.12 -15.07
CA ALA A 216 -4.25 17.68 -16.06
C ALA A 216 -4.39 18.52 -17.34
N ALA A 217 -3.26 18.84 -17.97
CA ALA A 217 -3.25 19.49 -19.28
C ALA A 217 -2.09 18.95 -20.11
N GLY A 218 -2.31 18.80 -21.41
CA GLY A 218 -1.26 18.24 -22.25
C GLY A 218 -1.69 18.05 -23.71
N ARG A 219 -0.92 17.22 -24.39
CA ARG A 219 -1.17 16.77 -25.75
C ARG A 219 -1.09 15.27 -25.84
N TYR A 220 -1.86 14.72 -26.75
CA TYR A 220 -1.86 13.29 -27.01
C TYR A 220 -1.90 12.99 -28.51
N SER A 221 -1.47 11.79 -28.85
CA SER A 221 -1.65 11.18 -30.17
C SER A 221 -2.04 9.71 -29.99
N LEU A 222 -3.16 9.33 -30.56
CA LEU A 222 -3.73 7.97 -30.54
C LEU A 222 -3.83 7.44 -31.97
N ASP A 223 -3.29 6.28 -32.25
CA ASP A 223 -3.41 5.57 -33.53
C ASP A 223 -3.87 4.12 -33.29
N THR A 224 -5.04 3.78 -33.81
CA THR A 224 -5.59 2.42 -33.78
C THR A 224 -5.70 1.78 -35.18
N THR A 225 -5.13 2.41 -36.20
CA THR A 225 -5.30 2.00 -37.62
C THR A 225 -4.36 0.89 -38.06
N ARG A 226 -3.24 0.68 -37.35
CA ARG A 226 -2.17 -0.23 -37.78
C ARG A 226 -1.73 -1.14 -36.64
N GLY A 227 -2.34 -2.31 -36.48
CA GLY A 227 -1.93 -3.28 -35.48
C GLY A 227 -2.34 -2.88 -34.04
N PRO A 228 -1.42 -2.94 -33.05
CA PRO A 228 -1.76 -2.54 -31.68
C PRO A 228 -2.07 -1.05 -31.61
N ALA A 229 -3.06 -0.68 -30.78
CA ALA A 229 -3.35 0.71 -30.49
C ALA A 229 -2.11 1.36 -29.82
N ARG A 230 -1.73 2.55 -30.30
CA ARG A 230 -0.59 3.32 -29.79
C ARG A 230 -1.08 4.65 -29.23
N LEU A 231 -0.60 4.98 -28.05
CA LEU A 231 -0.87 6.26 -27.37
C LEU A 231 0.46 6.90 -27.00
N ASP A 232 0.67 8.12 -27.47
CA ASP A 232 1.71 9.04 -26.98
C ASP A 232 1.01 10.14 -26.18
N LEU A 233 1.47 10.41 -24.97
CA LEU A 233 0.90 11.42 -24.06
C LEU A 233 2.04 12.21 -23.42
N ASP A 234 1.97 13.53 -23.54
CA ASP A 234 2.78 14.48 -22.77
C ASP A 234 1.83 15.39 -22.01
N ALA A 235 1.84 15.30 -20.69
CA ALA A 235 0.91 16.03 -19.84
C ALA A 235 1.60 16.59 -18.59
N SER A 236 1.01 17.63 -18.04
CA SER A 236 1.27 18.10 -16.68
C SER A 236 0.08 17.79 -15.81
N LEU A 237 0.35 17.22 -14.64
CA LEU A 237 -0.65 16.91 -13.62
C LEU A 237 -0.49 17.91 -12.48
N ASN A 238 -1.58 18.31 -11.84
CA ASN A 238 -1.52 19.19 -10.68
C ASN A 238 -2.74 19.02 -9.78
N GLY A 239 -2.50 19.16 -8.50
CA GLY A 239 -3.52 19.04 -7.45
C GLY A 239 -4.23 17.70 -7.41
N GLY A 240 -4.99 17.48 -6.35
CA GLY A 240 -5.80 16.28 -6.17
C GLY A 240 -5.04 15.04 -5.73
N GLU A 241 -5.76 13.94 -5.77
CA GLU A 241 -5.31 12.64 -5.27
C GLU A 241 -5.57 11.57 -6.33
N VAL A 242 -4.64 10.64 -6.46
CA VAL A 242 -4.74 9.51 -7.40
C VAL A 242 -4.42 8.21 -6.67
N LEU A 243 -5.28 7.21 -6.83
CA LEU A 243 -5.06 5.84 -6.38
C LEU A 243 -4.81 4.95 -7.61
N LEU A 244 -3.71 4.19 -7.58
CA LEU A 244 -3.35 3.24 -8.62
C LEU A 244 -2.91 1.91 -7.95
N GLY A 245 -3.84 0.99 -7.76
CA GLY A 245 -3.61 -0.23 -7.01
C GLY A 245 -3.18 0.06 -5.57
N PRO A 246 -2.00 -0.40 -5.14
CA PRO A 246 -1.48 -0.11 -3.81
C PRO A 246 -0.81 1.28 -3.70
N LEU A 247 -0.63 1.98 -4.82
CA LEU A 247 0.02 3.29 -4.86
C LEU A 247 -1.02 4.39 -4.72
N TYR A 248 -0.83 5.24 -3.73
CA TYR A 248 -1.58 6.45 -3.53
C TYR A 248 -0.65 7.65 -3.73
N ALA A 249 -1.07 8.59 -4.56
CA ALA A 249 -0.33 9.82 -4.83
C ALA A 249 -1.18 11.05 -4.48
N ARG A 250 -0.60 11.96 -3.74
CA ARG A 250 -1.13 13.31 -3.51
C ARG A 250 -0.32 14.29 -4.33
N LEU A 251 -0.90 14.76 -5.43
CA LEU A 251 -0.21 15.64 -6.35
C LEU A 251 -0.11 17.07 -5.78
N PRO A 252 1.03 17.75 -5.99
CA PRO A 252 1.21 19.14 -5.58
C PRO A 252 0.40 20.09 -6.47
N GLU A 253 0.27 21.35 -6.04
CA GLU A 253 -0.37 22.40 -6.85
C GLU A 253 0.47 22.81 -8.06
N HIS A 254 1.80 22.66 -8.01
CA HIS A 254 2.66 22.86 -9.17
C HIS A 254 2.56 21.69 -10.16
N ALA A 255 2.96 21.91 -11.39
CA ALA A 255 2.88 20.93 -12.45
C ALA A 255 3.90 19.79 -12.26
N VAL A 256 3.40 18.55 -12.19
CA VAL A 256 4.18 17.32 -12.31
C VAL A 256 4.14 16.88 -13.76
N GLN A 257 5.28 16.77 -14.40
CA GLN A 257 5.37 16.36 -15.81
C GLN A 257 5.19 14.85 -15.93
N LEU A 258 4.35 14.42 -16.86
CA LEU A 258 4.11 13.03 -17.20
C LEU A 258 4.26 12.85 -18.71
N GLY A 259 5.24 12.03 -19.12
CA GLY A 259 5.38 11.55 -20.49
C GLY A 259 5.14 10.06 -20.53
N LEU A 260 4.32 9.57 -21.45
CA LEU A 260 4.16 8.13 -21.64
C LEU A 260 3.94 7.75 -23.11
N ARG A 261 4.46 6.57 -23.47
CA ARG A 261 4.15 5.87 -24.71
C ARG A 261 3.59 4.51 -24.38
N ALA A 262 2.35 4.29 -24.80
CA ALA A 262 1.66 3.04 -24.52
C ALA A 262 1.28 2.30 -25.79
N THR A 263 1.29 0.99 -25.73
CA THR A 263 0.72 0.11 -26.76
C THR A 263 -0.27 -0.84 -26.11
N ALA A 264 -1.44 -1.01 -26.74
CA ALA A 264 -2.45 -1.94 -26.26
C ALA A 264 -2.79 -2.95 -27.36
N GLN A 265 -2.74 -4.24 -27.00
CA GLN A 265 -3.06 -5.33 -27.91
C GLN A 265 -3.71 -6.47 -27.16
N ARG A 266 -4.89 -6.93 -27.61
CA ARG A 266 -5.63 -8.07 -27.05
C ARG A 266 -5.83 -8.00 -25.53
N GLY A 267 -6.02 -6.78 -25.01
CA GLY A 267 -6.21 -6.52 -23.58
C GLY A 267 -4.93 -6.34 -22.77
N ALA A 268 -3.77 -6.68 -23.28
CA ALA A 268 -2.48 -6.37 -22.67
C ALA A 268 -2.09 -4.92 -22.97
N ILE A 269 -1.46 -4.24 -22.01
CA ILE A 269 -0.99 -2.86 -22.13
C ILE A 269 0.49 -2.81 -21.76
N ALA A 270 1.30 -2.20 -22.64
CA ALA A 270 2.71 -1.95 -22.39
C ALA A 270 3.00 -0.45 -22.51
N PHE A 271 3.54 0.13 -21.46
CA PHE A 271 4.11 1.46 -21.42
C PHE A 271 5.60 1.33 -21.69
N SER A 272 6.02 1.58 -22.92
CA SER A 272 7.42 1.45 -23.33
C SER A 272 8.29 2.62 -22.87
N HIS A 273 7.68 3.73 -22.52
CA HIS A 273 8.30 4.91 -21.95
C HIS A 273 7.33 5.51 -20.93
N LEU A 274 7.81 5.67 -19.72
CA LEU A 274 7.15 6.37 -18.64
C LEU A 274 8.15 7.36 -18.07
N HIS A 275 7.87 8.64 -18.19
CA HIS A 275 8.64 9.73 -17.60
C HIS A 275 7.78 10.46 -16.59
N VAL A 276 8.25 10.59 -15.36
CA VAL A 276 7.60 11.40 -14.33
C VAL A 276 8.63 12.36 -13.78
N ASN A 277 8.28 13.64 -13.71
CA ASN A 277 9.14 14.67 -13.12
C ASN A 277 8.33 15.58 -12.21
N ASP A 278 8.47 15.35 -10.90
CA ASP A 278 8.10 16.27 -9.83
C ASP A 278 9.41 16.86 -9.27
N PRO A 279 9.78 18.11 -9.58
CA PRO A 279 11.12 18.64 -9.33
C PRO A 279 11.59 18.55 -7.88
N ASP A 280 10.64 18.63 -6.93
CA ASP A 280 10.95 18.68 -5.49
C ASP A 280 10.87 17.30 -4.82
N ALA A 281 10.37 16.26 -5.52
CA ALA A 281 10.06 14.99 -4.91
C ALA A 281 10.54 13.77 -5.69
N LEU A 282 10.25 13.67 -6.98
CA LEU A 282 10.41 12.43 -7.72
C LEU A 282 10.76 12.68 -9.20
N GLN A 283 11.85 12.09 -9.65
CA GLN A 283 12.15 11.95 -11.07
C GLN A 283 12.26 10.46 -11.40
N MET A 284 11.61 10.01 -12.46
CA MET A 284 11.56 8.61 -12.80
C MET A 284 11.43 8.42 -14.31
N ASP A 285 12.28 7.55 -14.84
CA ASP A 285 12.20 7.06 -16.22
C ASP A 285 12.12 5.53 -16.22
N GLY A 286 11.19 4.98 -17.01
CA GLY A 286 11.00 3.54 -16.99
C GLY A 286 10.00 3.00 -18.00
N ALA A 287 9.62 1.74 -17.78
CA ALA A 287 8.64 1.01 -18.56
C ALA A 287 7.77 0.14 -17.65
N LEU A 288 6.51 -0.03 -18.04
CA LEU A 288 5.51 -0.85 -17.34
C LEU A 288 4.81 -1.77 -18.33
N GLY A 289 4.48 -2.99 -17.90
CA GLY A 289 3.68 -3.93 -18.69
C GLY A 289 2.60 -4.59 -17.84
N PHE A 290 1.42 -4.73 -18.42
CA PHE A 290 0.30 -5.45 -17.81
C PHE A 290 -0.25 -6.47 -18.79
N ASP A 291 -0.61 -7.66 -18.30
CA ASP A 291 -1.31 -8.66 -19.09
C ASP A 291 -2.79 -8.31 -19.30
N ALA A 292 -3.49 -9.15 -20.06
CA ALA A 292 -4.92 -8.97 -20.36
C ALA A 292 -5.83 -9.08 -19.11
N LYS A 293 -5.31 -9.60 -18.00
CA LYS A 293 -6.02 -9.67 -16.70
C LYS A 293 -5.69 -8.48 -15.79
N GLY A 294 -4.80 -7.58 -16.24
CA GLY A 294 -4.33 -6.44 -15.46
C GLY A 294 -3.23 -6.77 -14.46
N ALA A 295 -2.62 -7.97 -14.53
CA ALA A 295 -1.49 -8.31 -13.69
C ALA A 295 -0.21 -7.64 -14.24
N LEU A 296 0.63 -7.10 -13.33
CA LEU A 296 1.91 -6.51 -13.68
C LEU A 296 2.86 -7.59 -14.21
N THR A 297 3.35 -7.41 -15.43
CA THR A 297 4.29 -8.34 -16.09
C THR A 297 5.70 -7.77 -16.18
N THR A 298 5.84 -6.46 -16.18
CA THR A 298 7.13 -5.77 -16.30
C THR A 298 7.07 -4.46 -15.53
N LEU A 299 8.11 -4.18 -14.73
CA LEU A 299 8.38 -2.88 -14.13
C LEU A 299 9.88 -2.62 -14.25
N GLN A 300 10.24 -1.72 -15.14
CA GLN A 300 11.62 -1.27 -15.33
C GLN A 300 11.72 0.20 -14.96
N LEU A 301 12.53 0.51 -13.96
CA LEU A 301 12.91 1.86 -13.60
C LEU A 301 14.40 2.00 -13.96
N ALA A 302 14.67 2.74 -15.03
CA ALA A 302 16.04 2.93 -15.52
C ALA A 302 16.77 3.97 -14.67
N ASP A 303 16.09 5.10 -14.42
CA ASP A 303 16.53 6.17 -13.56
C ASP A 303 15.40 6.51 -12.58
N PHE A 304 15.73 6.51 -11.31
CA PHE A 304 14.83 6.86 -10.22
C PHE A 304 15.58 7.75 -9.24
N HIS A 305 15.08 8.95 -9.03
CA HIS A 305 15.57 9.89 -8.02
C HIS A 305 14.42 10.33 -7.14
N ALA A 306 14.58 10.20 -5.82
CA ALA A 306 13.60 10.64 -4.84
C ALA A 306 14.23 11.58 -3.81
N SER A 307 13.61 12.75 -3.61
CA SER A 307 14.00 13.73 -2.60
C SER A 307 12.99 13.72 -1.45
N PHE A 308 13.47 13.44 -0.26
CA PHE A 308 12.65 13.36 0.95
C PHE A 308 12.76 14.64 1.78
N PRO A 309 11.66 15.07 2.46
CA PRO A 309 10.45 14.29 2.75
C PRO A 309 9.36 14.31 1.68
N ALA A 310 9.48 15.14 0.63
CA ALA A 310 8.40 15.35 -0.34
C ALA A 310 8.00 14.06 -1.08
N ALA A 311 8.98 13.23 -1.50
CA ALA A 311 8.70 11.96 -2.15
C ALA A 311 7.84 11.03 -1.28
N ASN A 312 8.14 10.95 0.03
CA ASN A 312 7.36 10.12 0.94
C ASN A 312 5.93 10.64 1.13
N SER A 313 5.78 11.92 1.44
CA SER A 313 4.47 12.52 1.73
C SER A 313 3.52 12.54 0.52
N ARG A 314 4.08 12.57 -0.70
CA ARG A 314 3.28 12.60 -1.94
C ARG A 314 3.04 11.20 -2.51
N TYR A 315 4.02 10.29 -2.47
CA TYR A 315 4.00 9.03 -3.22
C TYR A 315 4.30 7.78 -2.41
N GLY A 316 5.04 7.90 -1.28
CA GLY A 316 5.63 6.76 -0.58
C GLY A 316 4.83 6.20 0.58
N GLU A 317 4.07 7.03 1.30
CA GLU A 317 3.48 6.72 2.60
C GLU A 317 2.65 5.43 2.59
N THR A 318 1.74 5.30 1.63
CA THR A 318 0.85 4.13 1.54
C THR A 318 1.61 2.85 1.18
N TRP A 319 2.58 2.96 0.27
CA TRP A 319 3.40 1.81 -0.12
C TRP A 319 4.30 1.34 1.03
N LEU A 320 4.93 2.26 1.74
CA LEU A 320 5.76 1.94 2.91
C LEU A 320 4.95 1.32 4.05
N ALA A 321 3.67 1.70 4.19
CA ALA A 321 2.76 1.05 5.13
C ALA A 321 2.54 -0.43 4.80
N THR A 322 2.53 -0.82 3.51
CA THR A 322 2.44 -2.25 3.12
C THR A 322 3.68 -3.06 3.52
N LEU A 323 4.83 -2.40 3.68
CA LEU A 323 6.06 -3.00 4.18
C LEU A 323 6.14 -3.03 5.71
N GLY A 324 5.10 -2.55 6.40
CA GLY A 324 5.01 -2.52 7.86
C GLY A 324 5.59 -1.25 8.50
N LEU A 325 5.98 -0.24 7.73
CA LEU A 325 6.40 1.07 8.25
C LEU A 325 5.17 1.97 8.42
N HIS A 326 4.97 2.47 9.63
CA HIS A 326 3.82 3.31 9.95
C HIS A 326 4.22 4.78 9.98
N GLN A 327 3.63 5.61 9.09
CA GLN A 327 3.90 7.05 8.97
C GLN A 327 5.40 7.38 9.08
N PRO A 328 6.28 6.77 8.27
CA PRO A 328 7.70 6.97 8.40
C PRO A 328 8.11 8.39 8.04
N SER A 329 8.93 9.01 8.87
CA SER A 329 9.63 10.25 8.55
C SER A 329 10.93 9.88 7.83
N ILE A 330 11.09 10.36 6.60
CA ILE A 330 12.29 10.12 5.78
C ILE A 330 12.85 11.46 5.37
N THR A 331 14.17 11.62 5.43
CA THR A 331 14.91 12.80 4.93
C THR A 331 16.15 12.37 4.16
N GLY A 332 16.55 13.16 3.17
CA GLY A 332 17.68 12.87 2.31
C GLY A 332 17.28 12.56 0.87
N GLU A 333 18.15 11.89 0.14
CA GLU A 333 17.98 11.58 -1.27
C GLU A 333 18.24 10.10 -1.53
N LEU A 334 17.56 9.56 -2.54
CA LEU A 334 17.69 8.19 -2.99
C LEU A 334 17.71 8.15 -4.51
N ASP A 335 18.77 7.59 -5.06
CA ASP A 335 18.86 7.21 -6.47
C ASP A 335 18.74 5.71 -6.62
N GLY A 336 18.19 5.23 -7.72
CA GLY A 336 18.06 3.81 -7.91
C GLY A 336 17.57 3.37 -9.27
N GLY A 337 17.43 2.06 -9.39
CA GLY A 337 16.86 1.40 -10.55
C GLY A 337 16.26 0.06 -10.15
N LEU A 338 15.33 -0.43 -10.95
CA LEU A 338 14.65 -1.70 -10.71
C LEU A 338 14.29 -2.35 -12.03
N ASP A 339 14.54 -3.65 -12.15
CA ASP A 339 14.02 -4.49 -13.24
C ASP A 339 13.28 -5.69 -12.61
N LEU A 340 11.95 -5.61 -12.66
CA LEU A 340 11.04 -6.67 -12.23
C LEU A 340 10.29 -7.18 -13.46
N GLN A 341 10.34 -8.47 -13.70
CA GLN A 341 9.65 -9.14 -14.81
C GLN A 341 8.66 -10.18 -14.27
N ALA A 342 7.89 -10.79 -15.16
CA ALA A 342 6.87 -11.78 -14.79
C ALA A 342 7.41 -12.97 -14.00
N ASP A 343 8.68 -13.34 -14.22
CA ASP A 343 9.39 -14.42 -13.54
C ASP A 343 10.17 -13.95 -12.27
N GLY A 344 10.01 -12.69 -11.88
CA GLY A 344 10.55 -12.12 -10.66
C GLY A 344 11.53 -10.97 -10.85
N LEU A 345 12.27 -10.64 -9.79
CA LEU A 345 13.25 -9.57 -9.77
C LEU A 345 14.49 -9.96 -10.58
N HIS A 346 14.93 -9.10 -11.50
CA HIS A 346 16.11 -9.25 -12.34
C HIS A 346 17.29 -8.42 -11.87
N SER A 347 17.05 -7.18 -11.49
CA SER A 347 18.09 -6.33 -10.92
C SER A 347 17.49 -5.21 -10.07
N PHE A 348 18.31 -4.67 -9.18
CA PHE A 348 18.03 -3.41 -8.51
C PHE A 348 19.34 -2.68 -8.20
N THR A 349 19.27 -1.37 -8.17
CA THR A 349 20.30 -0.48 -7.67
C THR A 349 19.66 0.48 -6.67
N PHE A 350 20.32 0.65 -5.53
CA PHE A 350 19.99 1.60 -4.49
C PHE A 350 21.25 2.42 -4.21
N ASN A 351 21.17 3.74 -4.23
CA ASN A 351 22.26 4.63 -3.91
C ASN A 351 21.74 5.83 -3.12
N THR A 352 22.42 6.17 -2.04
CA THR A 352 22.09 7.37 -1.28
C THR A 352 23.35 8.08 -0.78
N PRO A 353 23.44 9.41 -0.94
CA PRO A 353 24.49 10.22 -0.33
C PRO A 353 24.26 10.40 1.18
N GLY A 354 23.02 10.30 1.64
CA GLY A 354 22.60 10.40 3.03
C GLY A 354 21.10 10.30 3.18
N LEU A 355 20.64 9.32 3.95
CA LEU A 355 19.21 9.10 4.21
C LEU A 355 19.01 8.78 5.70
N ASP A 356 18.05 9.46 6.30
CA ASP A 356 17.54 9.16 7.64
C ASP A 356 16.10 8.67 7.54
N LEU A 357 15.76 7.62 8.28
CA LEU A 357 14.41 7.03 8.35
C LEU A 357 14.03 6.80 9.80
N HIS A 358 12.82 7.19 10.18
CA HIS A 358 12.23 6.93 11.49
C HIS A 358 10.77 6.49 11.32
N ASP A 359 10.44 5.29 11.76
CA ASP A 359 9.08 4.78 11.86
C ASP A 359 8.37 5.41 13.06
N ALA A 360 7.12 5.88 12.91
CA ALA A 360 6.38 6.56 14.00
C ALA A 360 6.16 5.65 15.22
N ASP A 361 6.02 4.34 15.00
CA ASP A 361 5.89 3.35 16.08
C ASP A 361 7.24 3.02 16.74
N GLY A 362 8.34 3.59 16.24
CA GLY A 362 9.69 3.35 16.77
C GLY A 362 10.22 1.95 16.54
N ARG A 363 9.67 1.20 15.58
CA ARG A 363 10.12 -0.17 15.26
C ARG A 363 11.40 -0.18 14.47
N VAL A 364 11.61 0.80 13.59
CA VAL A 364 12.84 0.94 12.80
C VAL A 364 13.25 2.40 12.76
N ALA A 365 14.51 2.67 13.03
CA ALA A 365 15.12 3.95 12.73
C ALA A 365 16.54 3.73 12.19
N ILE A 366 16.90 4.49 11.18
CA ILE A 366 18.22 4.48 10.56
C ILE A 366 18.65 5.91 10.40
N THR A 367 19.88 6.27 10.82
CA THR A 367 20.42 7.60 10.60
C THR A 367 21.74 7.55 9.86
N GLY A 368 21.94 8.49 8.94
CA GLY A 368 23.16 8.62 8.15
C GLY A 368 23.44 7.42 7.27
N LEU A 369 22.39 6.78 6.73
CA LEU A 369 22.53 5.73 5.73
C LEU A 369 23.11 6.33 4.46
N ARG A 370 24.23 5.77 3.97
CA ARG A 370 24.91 6.22 2.76
C ARG A 370 25.60 5.09 2.04
N GLY A 371 25.73 5.21 0.73
CA GLY A 371 26.41 4.25 -0.11
C GLY A 371 25.50 3.58 -1.12
N THR A 372 25.97 2.51 -1.71
CA THR A 372 25.33 1.83 -2.84
C THR A 372 25.11 0.37 -2.53
N LEU A 373 23.99 -0.16 -2.97
CA LEU A 373 23.70 -1.58 -3.05
C LEU A 373 23.26 -1.89 -4.48
N ASP A 374 23.94 -2.82 -5.15
CA ASP A 374 23.68 -3.19 -6.54
C ASP A 374 23.61 -4.71 -6.65
N TRP A 375 22.53 -5.22 -7.21
CA TRP A 375 22.30 -6.64 -7.42
C TRP A 375 21.71 -6.92 -8.79
N ALA A 376 22.16 -8.01 -9.41
CA ALA A 376 21.54 -8.55 -10.61
C ALA A 376 21.52 -10.08 -10.56
N ARG A 377 20.48 -10.67 -11.18
CA ARG A 377 20.28 -12.11 -11.23
C ARG A 377 21.27 -12.82 -12.13
N ASP A 378 21.49 -12.29 -13.32
CA ASP A 378 22.22 -12.99 -14.39
C ASP A 378 23.59 -12.38 -14.72
N THR A 379 23.94 -11.26 -14.08
CA THR A 379 25.21 -10.56 -14.32
C THR A 379 25.90 -10.23 -13.00
N ASP A 380 27.21 -10.39 -12.97
CA ASP A 380 28.02 -9.94 -11.83
C ASP A 380 28.06 -8.42 -11.78
N ARG A 381 28.01 -7.86 -10.57
CA ARG A 381 28.08 -6.42 -10.33
C ARG A 381 29.36 -6.04 -9.58
N PRO A 382 29.87 -4.82 -9.76
CA PRO A 382 30.99 -4.33 -8.96
C PRO A 382 30.70 -4.42 -7.46
N ALA A 383 31.75 -4.46 -6.66
CA ALA A 383 31.62 -4.41 -5.21
C ALA A 383 31.11 -3.03 -4.76
N THR A 384 30.19 -3.02 -3.81
CA THR A 384 29.56 -1.82 -3.27
C THR A 384 29.72 -1.76 -1.75
N THR A 385 29.47 -0.59 -1.18
CA THR A 385 29.50 -0.37 0.27
C THR A 385 28.27 0.35 0.74
N LEU A 386 27.78 -0.01 1.93
CA LEU A 386 26.70 0.65 2.61
C LEU A 386 27.11 0.92 4.06
N ALA A 387 26.90 2.14 4.56
CA ALA A 387 27.24 2.56 5.89
C ALA A 387 26.09 3.34 6.54
N TRP A 388 26.02 3.29 7.87
CA TRP A 388 25.06 4.06 8.67
C TRP A 388 25.72 4.54 9.97
N ARG A 389 25.15 5.57 10.59
CA ARG A 389 25.60 6.09 11.89
C ARG A 389 24.95 5.37 13.07
N THR A 390 23.64 5.22 13.02
CA THR A 390 22.85 4.48 14.02
C THR A 390 21.78 3.67 13.33
N LEU A 391 21.46 2.53 13.93
CA LEU A 391 20.33 1.68 13.56
C LEU A 391 19.55 1.37 14.85
N GLN A 392 18.25 1.45 14.80
CA GLN A 392 17.36 0.96 15.85
C GLN A 392 16.40 -0.07 15.25
N PHE A 393 16.27 -1.20 15.92
CA PHE A 393 15.28 -2.19 15.61
C PHE A 393 14.43 -2.46 16.84
N TYR A 394 13.16 -2.13 16.79
CA TYR A 394 12.31 -1.95 17.95
C TYR A 394 12.97 -1.00 18.97
N ARG A 395 13.14 -1.45 20.22
CA ARG A 395 13.79 -0.66 21.29
C ARG A 395 15.28 -0.88 21.37
N LEU A 396 15.85 -1.72 20.48
CA LEU A 396 17.26 -2.11 20.55
C LEU A 396 18.10 -1.18 19.70
N PRO A 397 18.98 -0.38 20.30
CA PRO A 397 19.91 0.48 19.58
C PRO A 397 21.16 -0.29 19.12
N PHE A 398 21.56 -0.05 17.88
CA PHE A 398 22.80 -0.53 17.27
C PHE A 398 23.65 0.66 16.86
N GLY A 399 24.93 0.54 17.00
CA GLY A 399 25.90 1.57 16.59
C GLY A 399 26.10 1.60 15.08
N GLY A 400 26.91 2.57 14.66
CA GLY A 400 27.30 2.72 13.26
C GLY A 400 28.16 1.58 12.76
N ALA A 401 27.99 1.25 11.48
CA ALA A 401 28.79 0.24 10.81
C ALA A 401 28.88 0.50 9.31
N GLN A 402 29.83 -0.16 8.67
CA GLN A 402 29.99 -0.17 7.22
C GLN A 402 30.06 -1.61 6.72
N SER A 403 29.29 -1.93 5.71
CA SER A 403 29.24 -3.23 5.06
C SER A 403 29.77 -3.15 3.64
N ALA A 404 30.43 -4.19 3.18
CA ALA A 404 30.88 -4.35 1.79
C ALA A 404 30.15 -5.51 1.14
N TRP A 405 29.60 -5.28 -0.04
CA TRP A 405 28.72 -6.19 -0.74
C TRP A 405 29.26 -6.60 -2.10
N GLN A 406 28.88 -7.76 -2.57
CA GLN A 406 29.17 -8.26 -3.90
C GLN A 406 27.96 -9.01 -4.45
N SER A 407 27.53 -8.64 -5.65
CA SER A 407 26.55 -9.42 -6.41
C SER A 407 27.26 -10.32 -7.41
N ARG A 408 27.10 -11.64 -7.26
CA ARG A 408 27.64 -12.65 -8.17
C ARG A 408 26.65 -13.81 -8.34
N SER A 409 26.46 -14.25 -9.58
CA SER A 409 25.60 -15.41 -9.90
C SER A 409 24.25 -15.34 -9.18
N GLY A 410 23.58 -14.17 -9.20
CA GLY A 410 22.30 -13.96 -8.58
C GLY A 410 22.28 -13.91 -7.05
N THR A 411 23.45 -13.92 -6.41
CA THR A 411 23.57 -13.80 -4.95
C THR A 411 24.17 -12.45 -4.58
N LEU A 412 23.50 -11.69 -3.71
CA LEU A 412 24.08 -10.55 -3.04
C LEU A 412 24.65 -11.01 -1.70
N ALA A 413 25.95 -10.92 -1.55
CA ALA A 413 26.66 -11.43 -0.38
C ALA A 413 27.54 -10.38 0.29
N LEU A 414 27.72 -10.48 1.60
CA LEU A 414 28.75 -9.75 2.32
C LEU A 414 30.13 -10.26 1.88
N ARG A 415 31.03 -9.33 1.51
CA ARG A 415 32.42 -9.66 1.14
C ARG A 415 33.30 -10.03 2.34
N GLN A 416 32.97 -9.49 3.50
CA GLN A 416 33.68 -9.70 4.76
C GLN A 416 32.69 -9.62 5.91
N PRO A 417 32.98 -10.29 7.04
CA PRO A 417 32.12 -10.21 8.21
C PRO A 417 31.87 -8.77 8.65
N LEU A 418 30.62 -8.45 8.94
CA LEU A 418 30.19 -7.14 9.43
C LEU A 418 30.16 -7.16 10.96
N THR A 419 30.75 -6.17 11.59
CA THR A 419 30.67 -5.98 13.05
C THR A 419 29.90 -4.72 13.37
N VAL A 420 28.86 -4.87 14.18
CA VAL A 420 27.96 -3.78 14.61
C VAL A 420 28.01 -3.65 16.11
N PRO A 421 28.40 -2.50 16.68
CA PRO A 421 28.30 -2.25 18.11
C PRO A 421 26.85 -2.34 18.60
N VAL A 422 26.62 -3.00 19.73
CA VAL A 422 25.33 -3.11 20.36
C VAL A 422 25.44 -3.14 21.87
N MET A 423 24.85 -2.16 22.56
CA MET A 423 24.74 -2.11 24.04
C MET A 423 26.02 -2.54 24.75
N LYS A 424 27.14 -1.85 24.48
CA LYS A 424 28.52 -2.12 24.95
C LYS A 424 29.14 -3.45 24.47
N GLY A 425 28.39 -4.28 23.76
CA GLY A 425 28.85 -5.51 23.12
C GLY A 425 28.93 -5.37 21.60
N THR A 426 28.98 -6.50 20.91
CA THR A 426 29.09 -6.56 19.45
C THR A 426 28.18 -7.62 18.88
N LEU A 427 27.49 -7.27 17.76
CA LEU A 427 26.85 -8.20 16.85
C LEU A 427 27.79 -8.39 15.64
N ARG A 428 28.21 -9.61 15.40
CA ARG A 428 28.96 -9.98 14.19
C ARG A 428 28.07 -10.76 13.24
N VAL A 429 27.89 -10.25 12.03
CA VAL A 429 27.30 -10.97 10.91
C VAL A 429 28.45 -11.65 10.16
N GLY A 430 28.57 -12.96 10.30
CA GLY A 430 29.69 -13.73 9.72
C GLY A 430 29.53 -13.87 8.20
N THR A 431 28.36 -14.29 7.76
CA THR A 431 27.94 -14.40 6.37
C THR A 431 26.55 -13.81 6.23
N LEU A 432 26.25 -13.24 5.08
CA LEU A 432 24.89 -12.91 4.67
C LEU A 432 24.80 -13.06 3.15
N ASP A 433 23.97 -14.00 2.72
CA ASP A 433 23.67 -14.29 1.33
C ASP A 433 22.18 -14.05 1.07
N TRP A 434 21.88 -13.17 0.14
CA TRP A 434 20.51 -12.92 -0.32
C TRP A 434 20.36 -13.29 -1.78
N ARG A 435 19.38 -14.15 -2.09
CA ARG A 435 19.07 -14.70 -3.40
C ARG A 435 17.60 -14.47 -3.73
N PRO A 436 17.20 -13.30 -4.24
CA PRO A 436 15.80 -12.96 -4.49
C PRO A 436 15.05 -13.95 -5.38
N ALA A 437 15.74 -14.50 -6.39
CA ALA A 437 15.17 -15.46 -7.35
C ALA A 437 15.09 -16.90 -6.84
N ALA A 438 15.67 -17.22 -5.68
CA ALA A 438 15.62 -18.57 -5.12
C ALA A 438 14.22 -18.93 -4.61
N ALA A 439 13.97 -20.23 -4.42
CA ALA A 439 12.74 -20.74 -3.83
C ALA A 439 12.51 -20.14 -2.42
N ARG A 440 11.27 -20.08 -2.02
CA ARG A 440 10.91 -19.60 -0.67
C ARG A 440 11.65 -20.41 0.39
N GLY A 441 12.15 -19.73 1.42
CA GLY A 441 12.97 -20.35 2.47
C GLY A 441 14.46 -20.51 2.13
N GLN A 442 14.87 -20.26 0.88
CA GLN A 442 16.28 -20.28 0.46
C GLN A 442 16.79 -18.89 0.04
N ARG A 443 15.95 -17.86 0.19
CA ARG A 443 16.26 -16.51 -0.27
C ARG A 443 17.25 -15.77 0.62
N LEU A 444 17.26 -16.04 1.93
CA LEU A 444 18.15 -15.42 2.88
C LEU A 444 18.83 -16.47 3.74
N SER A 445 20.16 -16.42 3.79
CA SER A 445 20.99 -17.21 4.70
C SER A 445 21.99 -16.28 5.37
N THR A 446 22.10 -16.36 6.69
CA THR A 446 23.05 -15.56 7.45
C THR A 446 23.50 -16.28 8.70
N SER A 447 24.71 -15.98 9.17
CA SER A 447 25.24 -16.41 10.46
C SER A 447 25.50 -15.20 11.36
N LEU A 448 25.09 -15.31 12.62
CA LEU A 448 25.20 -14.23 13.60
C LEU A 448 25.97 -14.71 14.83
N THR A 449 26.75 -13.83 15.40
CA THR A 449 27.36 -14.03 16.72
C THR A 449 27.20 -12.77 17.55
N LEU A 450 26.64 -12.93 18.74
CA LEU A 450 26.43 -11.87 19.71
C LEU A 450 27.46 -12.04 20.83
N THR A 451 28.20 -10.98 21.17
CA THR A 451 29.29 -11.07 22.14
C THR A 451 29.18 -9.94 23.16
N LYS A 452 29.14 -10.34 24.43
CA LYS A 452 29.27 -9.43 25.61
C LYS A 452 28.29 -8.26 25.60
N VAL A 453 27.05 -8.45 25.16
CA VAL A 453 26.00 -7.43 25.27
C VAL A 453 25.68 -7.20 26.74
N ASP A 454 25.68 -5.96 27.17
CA ASP A 454 25.39 -5.55 28.54
C ASP A 454 23.89 -5.80 28.85
N MET A 455 23.62 -6.70 29.79
CA MET A 455 22.25 -7.07 30.17
C MET A 455 21.52 -5.92 30.86
N ALA A 456 22.20 -5.01 31.55
CA ALA A 456 21.54 -3.84 32.13
C ALA A 456 21.03 -2.89 31.04
N ALA A 457 21.83 -2.64 30.01
CA ALA A 457 21.40 -1.83 28.85
C ALA A 457 20.28 -2.52 28.07
N PHE A 458 20.36 -3.84 27.87
CA PHE A 458 19.31 -4.61 27.20
C PHE A 458 17.98 -4.56 27.95
N SER A 459 18.00 -4.87 29.26
CA SER A 459 16.78 -4.90 30.09
C SER A 459 16.15 -3.52 30.20
N GLN A 460 16.94 -2.44 30.32
CA GLN A 460 16.43 -1.06 30.31
C GLN A 460 15.80 -0.71 28.97
N ALA A 461 16.40 -1.09 27.84
CA ALA A 461 15.82 -0.88 26.52
C ALA A 461 14.46 -1.59 26.37
N MET A 462 14.29 -2.75 27.02
CA MET A 462 13.02 -3.50 27.07
C MET A 462 12.03 -2.93 28.09
N GLY A 463 12.42 -1.91 28.87
CA GLY A 463 11.56 -1.36 29.93
C GLY A 463 11.53 -2.21 31.19
N TRP A 464 12.54 -3.06 31.41
CA TRP A 464 12.70 -3.89 32.59
C TRP A 464 13.68 -3.27 33.59
N PRO A 465 13.69 -3.73 34.85
CA PRO A 465 14.77 -3.38 35.78
C PRO A 465 16.15 -3.74 35.20
N ALA A 466 17.17 -3.01 35.61
CA ALA A 466 18.53 -3.26 35.14
C ALA A 466 19.04 -4.60 35.71
N PHE A 467 19.25 -5.61 34.85
CA PHE A 467 19.81 -6.89 35.24
C PHE A 467 21.32 -6.87 35.10
N PRO A 468 22.10 -7.23 36.13
CA PRO A 468 23.53 -7.36 36.00
C PRO A 468 23.87 -8.56 35.12
N GLY A 469 24.92 -8.43 34.28
CA GLY A 469 25.39 -9.55 33.49
C GLY A 469 25.61 -9.26 32.03
N THR A 470 25.78 -10.31 31.23
CA THR A 470 26.04 -10.22 29.78
C THR A 470 25.22 -11.23 29.00
N LEU A 471 24.83 -10.84 27.79
CA LEU A 471 24.18 -11.70 26.80
C LEU A 471 25.15 -11.99 25.65
N GLY A 472 25.22 -13.23 25.21
CA GLY A 472 26.00 -13.67 24.07
C GLY A 472 25.38 -14.89 23.41
N GLY A 473 25.98 -15.37 22.35
CA GLY A 473 25.57 -16.59 21.68
C GLY A 473 25.92 -16.61 20.21
N ALA A 474 25.66 -17.73 19.58
CA ALA A 474 25.87 -17.93 18.16
C ALA A 474 24.60 -18.51 17.51
N ILE A 475 24.26 -17.95 16.38
CA ILE A 475 23.23 -18.41 15.48
C ILE A 475 23.94 -18.76 14.18
N PRO A 476 24.39 -20.02 14.00
CA PRO A 476 25.13 -20.46 12.83
C PRO A 476 24.34 -20.35 11.54
N SER A 477 23.02 -20.48 11.64
CA SER A 477 22.11 -20.37 10.51
C SER A 477 20.84 -19.64 10.89
N LEU A 478 20.53 -18.59 10.16
CA LEU A 478 19.25 -17.92 10.15
C LEU A 478 18.65 -18.04 8.76
N ARG A 479 17.40 -18.48 8.67
CA ARG A 479 16.66 -18.64 7.42
C ARG A 479 15.37 -17.86 7.47
N TRP A 480 15.03 -17.24 6.36
CA TRP A 480 13.72 -16.60 6.19
C TRP A 480 12.82 -17.50 5.34
N VAL A 481 11.81 -18.07 5.99
CA VAL A 481 10.81 -18.96 5.39
C VAL A 481 9.46 -18.29 5.42
N ASP A 482 8.95 -17.86 4.28
CA ASP A 482 7.71 -17.07 4.12
C ASP A 482 7.74 -15.78 4.97
N ASP A 483 6.95 -15.72 6.04
CA ASP A 483 6.85 -14.60 6.99
C ASP A 483 7.59 -14.84 8.31
N ARG A 484 8.33 -15.97 8.41
CA ARG A 484 9.03 -16.40 9.61
C ARG A 484 10.54 -16.42 9.44
N ILE A 485 11.22 -15.88 10.43
CA ILE A 485 12.66 -16.05 10.63
C ILE A 485 12.87 -17.23 11.58
N GLU A 486 13.59 -18.24 11.12
CA GLU A 486 14.02 -19.40 11.91
C GLU A 486 15.49 -19.29 12.21
N LEU A 487 15.85 -19.48 13.48
CA LEU A 487 17.21 -19.36 13.97
C LEU A 487 17.69 -20.71 14.52
N ASP A 488 18.69 -21.28 13.88
CA ASP A 488 19.39 -22.46 14.40
C ASP A 488 20.49 -22.00 15.38
N GLY A 489 20.60 -22.62 16.53
CA GLY A 489 21.52 -22.23 17.62
C GLY A 489 20.79 -21.59 18.79
N GLY A 490 21.45 -20.75 19.56
CA GLY A 490 20.89 -20.17 20.75
C GLY A 490 21.62 -18.93 21.24
N LEU A 491 20.99 -18.28 22.23
CA LEU A 491 21.55 -17.18 22.99
C LEU A 491 21.70 -17.64 24.43
N SER A 492 22.78 -17.24 25.08
CA SER A 492 23.04 -17.48 26.50
C SER A 492 23.25 -16.15 27.20
N ALA A 493 22.50 -15.92 28.28
CA ALA A 493 22.65 -14.78 29.14
C ALA A 493 23.29 -15.23 30.47
N ASN A 494 24.46 -14.70 30.79
CA ASN A 494 25.05 -14.81 32.10
C ASN A 494 24.51 -13.68 32.96
N LEU A 495 23.69 -14.00 33.94
CA LEU A 495 23.05 -13.02 34.82
C LEU A 495 22.73 -13.65 36.18
N PHE A 496 22.73 -12.84 37.23
CA PHE A 496 22.44 -13.30 38.58
C PHE A 496 23.36 -14.49 39.00
N ASP A 497 24.65 -14.45 38.61
CA ASP A 497 25.65 -15.49 38.85
C ASP A 497 25.28 -16.90 38.36
N GLY A 498 24.38 -17.00 37.39
CA GLY A 498 23.98 -18.21 36.71
C GLY A 498 23.72 -17.95 35.21
N TYR A 499 22.95 -18.81 34.54
CA TYR A 499 22.77 -18.80 33.10
C TYR A 499 21.29 -18.93 32.69
N LEU A 500 20.94 -18.22 31.64
CA LEU A 500 19.70 -18.46 30.86
C LEU A 500 20.09 -18.85 29.44
N ASP A 501 19.69 -20.02 28.99
CA ASP A 501 19.88 -20.46 27.62
C ASP A 501 18.58 -20.39 26.84
N LEU A 502 18.57 -19.59 25.76
CA LEU A 502 17.45 -19.41 24.85
C LEU A 502 17.69 -20.22 23.57
N THR A 503 16.79 -21.14 23.27
CA THR A 503 16.87 -22.03 22.11
C THR A 503 15.57 -22.02 21.32
N LYS A 504 15.54 -22.67 20.15
CA LYS A 504 14.38 -22.74 19.25
C LYS A 504 13.77 -21.38 18.93
N LEU A 505 14.64 -20.38 18.78
CA LEU A 505 14.23 -19.02 18.48
C LEU A 505 13.57 -18.95 17.11
N SER A 506 12.40 -18.34 17.02
CA SER A 506 11.77 -17.97 15.77
C SER A 506 11.01 -16.65 15.91
N LEU A 507 10.98 -15.87 14.85
CA LEU A 507 10.28 -14.58 14.80
C LEU A 507 9.42 -14.52 13.54
N GLN A 508 8.12 -14.43 13.71
CA GLN A 508 7.14 -14.32 12.63
C GLN A 508 6.64 -12.88 12.54
N ASN A 509 6.40 -12.39 11.32
CA ASN A 509 5.97 -11.02 11.02
C ASN A 509 6.83 -9.95 11.72
N PRO A 510 8.16 -9.93 11.54
CA PRO A 510 9.06 -9.06 12.31
C PRO A 510 8.76 -7.57 12.17
N LEU A 511 8.23 -7.13 11.03
CA LEU A 511 7.84 -5.74 10.75
C LEU A 511 6.32 -5.54 10.76
N GLY A 512 5.55 -6.59 10.99
CA GLY A 512 4.09 -6.53 11.03
C GLY A 512 3.55 -5.87 12.30
N ALA A 513 2.25 -5.59 12.33
CA ALA A 513 1.56 -4.98 13.47
C ALA A 513 1.62 -5.85 14.74
N THR A 514 1.65 -7.17 14.58
CA THR A 514 1.69 -8.15 15.68
C THR A 514 2.78 -9.19 15.46
N PRO A 515 4.05 -8.88 15.77
CA PRO A 515 5.13 -9.86 15.68
C PRO A 515 4.89 -11.01 16.66
N VAL A 516 5.28 -12.23 16.27
CA VAL A 516 5.18 -13.43 17.12
C VAL A 516 6.58 -13.98 17.33
N LEU A 517 7.06 -13.98 18.58
CA LEU A 517 8.32 -14.61 18.97
C LEU A 517 8.04 -15.93 19.68
N ALA A 518 8.78 -16.97 19.31
CA ALA A 518 8.77 -18.24 20.05
C ALA A 518 10.21 -18.63 20.47
N ALA A 519 10.31 -19.23 21.65
CA ALA A 519 11.58 -19.71 22.22
C ALA A 519 11.34 -20.75 23.31
N ASP A 520 12.36 -21.55 23.59
CA ASP A 520 12.49 -22.30 24.85
C ASP A 520 13.62 -21.65 25.68
N ILE A 521 13.45 -21.59 27.01
CA ILE A 521 14.41 -21.02 27.94
C ILE A 521 14.76 -22.06 29.01
N ALA A 522 16.04 -22.38 29.15
CA ALA A 522 16.56 -23.10 30.29
C ALA A 522 17.16 -22.12 31.30
N VAL A 523 16.87 -22.34 32.56
CA VAL A 523 17.33 -21.55 33.70
C VAL A 523 18.29 -22.42 34.52
N GLN A 524 19.50 -21.98 34.75
CA GLN A 524 20.51 -22.75 35.45
C GLN A 524 21.24 -21.90 36.48
N ASP A 525 21.19 -22.37 37.74
CA ASP A 525 22.02 -21.90 38.84
C ASP A 525 21.92 -20.40 39.15
N LEU A 526 20.72 -19.77 38.94
CA LEU A 526 20.53 -18.34 39.23
C LEU A 526 20.51 -18.04 40.73
N ASP A 527 21.26 -17.03 41.18
CA ASP A 527 21.25 -16.55 42.56
C ASP A 527 19.92 -15.87 42.92
N LEU A 528 19.11 -16.52 43.74
CA LEU A 528 17.84 -16.00 44.23
C LEU A 528 17.98 -14.68 45.00
N GLY A 529 19.13 -14.50 45.72
CA GLY A 529 19.38 -13.26 46.45
C GLY A 529 19.55 -12.08 45.51
N ALA A 530 20.29 -12.27 44.44
CA ALA A 530 20.47 -11.27 43.40
C ALA A 530 19.15 -10.95 42.67
N ILE A 531 18.36 -11.99 42.28
CA ILE A 531 17.05 -11.81 41.64
C ILE A 531 16.11 -11.02 42.57
N THR A 532 15.93 -11.49 43.81
CA THR A 532 14.97 -10.88 44.73
C THR A 532 15.40 -9.47 45.18
N SER A 533 16.67 -9.15 45.14
CA SER A 533 17.21 -7.81 45.38
C SER A 533 16.82 -6.84 44.25
N VAL A 534 16.97 -7.24 42.98
CA VAL A 534 16.64 -6.38 41.82
C VAL A 534 15.15 -6.05 41.82
N PHE A 535 14.31 -7.03 42.22
CA PHE A 535 12.85 -6.84 42.22
C PHE A 535 12.29 -6.33 43.55
N ASP A 536 13.13 -6.03 44.56
CA ASP A 536 12.72 -5.65 45.92
C ASP A 536 11.66 -6.60 46.51
N PHE A 537 11.75 -7.89 46.16
CA PHE A 537 10.78 -8.91 46.52
C PHE A 537 10.88 -9.38 47.97
N GLY A 538 11.92 -8.99 48.67
CA GLY A 538 12.38 -9.54 49.93
C GLY A 538 13.56 -10.47 49.68
N SER A 539 14.27 -10.87 50.72
CA SER A 539 15.46 -11.71 50.57
C SER A 539 15.15 -13.19 50.50
N ILE A 540 15.60 -13.89 49.48
CA ILE A 540 15.61 -15.35 49.35
C ILE A 540 17.03 -15.74 48.95
N THR A 541 17.71 -16.57 49.76
CA THR A 541 19.04 -17.10 49.39
C THR A 541 18.87 -18.52 48.82
N GLY A 542 19.80 -18.92 47.96
CA GLY A 542 19.79 -20.23 47.31
C GLY A 542 19.90 -20.10 45.79
N ARG A 543 19.88 -21.23 45.09
CA ARG A 543 20.02 -21.30 43.65
C ARG A 543 18.67 -21.69 43.01
N LEU A 544 18.43 -21.09 41.81
CA LEU A 544 17.17 -21.34 41.08
C LEU A 544 17.52 -22.00 39.75
N ASP A 545 16.93 -23.16 39.52
CA ASP A 545 16.89 -23.89 38.27
C ASP A 545 15.51 -23.91 37.67
N GLY A 546 15.38 -24.15 36.35
CA GLY A 546 14.10 -24.27 35.74
C GLY A 546 14.07 -24.30 34.24
N ALA A 547 12.90 -24.29 33.69
CA ALA A 547 12.67 -24.20 32.25
C ALA A 547 11.38 -23.45 31.94
N ILE A 548 11.36 -22.75 30.82
CA ILE A 548 10.17 -22.16 30.22
C ILE A 548 10.07 -22.73 28.80
N ASP A 549 9.24 -23.77 28.65
CA ASP A 549 9.06 -24.48 27.39
C ASP A 549 7.93 -23.84 26.57
N GLY A 550 8.12 -23.74 25.26
CA GLY A 550 7.09 -23.26 24.33
C GLY A 550 6.64 -21.82 24.59
N LEU A 551 7.57 -20.96 25.02
CA LEU A 551 7.27 -19.53 25.15
C LEU A 551 6.81 -18.97 23.82
N ARG A 552 5.64 -18.31 23.82
CA ARG A 552 5.09 -17.61 22.67
C ARG A 552 4.64 -16.21 23.09
N LEU A 553 5.23 -15.20 22.45
CA LEU A 553 4.87 -13.80 22.61
C LEU A 553 4.12 -13.35 21.36
N VAL A 554 3.00 -12.66 21.51
CA VAL A 554 2.24 -12.01 20.43
C VAL A 554 2.22 -10.51 20.73
N GLY A 555 2.74 -9.69 19.81
CA GLY A 555 2.92 -8.27 20.10
C GLY A 555 3.74 -8.02 21.38
N TRP A 556 4.76 -8.88 21.64
CA TRP A 556 5.62 -8.88 22.82
C TRP A 556 4.92 -9.22 24.15
N ASN A 557 3.64 -9.65 24.12
CA ASN A 557 2.93 -10.12 25.29
C ASN A 557 2.91 -11.66 25.32
N PRO A 558 3.24 -12.30 26.44
CA PRO A 558 3.19 -13.76 26.55
C PRO A 558 1.74 -14.25 26.46
N VAL A 559 1.53 -15.24 25.57
CA VAL A 559 0.23 -15.88 25.37
C VAL A 559 0.27 -17.38 25.62
N ALA A 560 1.44 -18.00 25.61
CA ALA A 560 1.60 -19.41 25.94
C ALA A 560 3.01 -19.68 26.46
N PHE A 561 3.13 -20.51 27.46
CA PHE A 561 4.38 -21.14 27.93
C PHE A 561 4.07 -22.21 28.99
N LYS A 562 5.06 -23.06 29.28
CA LYS A 562 5.11 -23.95 30.46
C LYS A 562 6.35 -23.64 31.27
N ALA A 563 6.19 -22.92 32.38
CA ALA A 563 7.30 -22.55 33.25
C ALA A 563 7.36 -23.54 34.44
N ARG A 564 8.54 -24.01 34.76
CA ARG A 564 8.88 -24.80 35.93
C ARG A 564 10.10 -24.19 36.58
N LEU A 565 9.97 -23.72 37.81
CA LEU A 565 11.03 -23.09 38.56
C LEU A 565 11.20 -23.86 39.89
N LEU A 566 12.43 -24.22 40.25
CA LEU A 566 12.77 -25.02 41.39
C LEU A 566 14.05 -24.48 42.06
N ALA A 567 14.01 -24.36 43.38
CA ALA A 567 15.18 -24.20 44.22
C ALA A 567 15.17 -25.29 45.31
N ASP A 568 16.09 -26.23 45.22
CA ASP A 568 16.10 -27.44 46.06
C ASP A 568 17.36 -27.61 46.91
N ASP A 569 18.34 -26.69 46.80
CA ASP A 569 19.52 -26.64 47.63
C ASP A 569 19.25 -26.11 49.06
N GLY A 570 18.04 -25.65 49.30
CA GLY A 570 17.66 -25.00 50.54
C GLY A 570 18.24 -23.61 50.71
N GLY A 571 17.83 -22.93 51.78
CA GLY A 571 18.29 -21.57 52.04
C GLY A 571 17.49 -20.84 53.11
N ARG A 572 17.49 -19.52 53.06
CA ARG A 572 16.74 -18.62 53.95
C ARG A 572 15.82 -17.73 53.16
N ILE A 573 14.63 -17.54 53.69
CA ILE A 573 13.61 -16.68 53.13
C ILE A 573 13.17 -15.62 54.13
N SER A 574 13.08 -14.35 53.74
CA SER A 574 12.61 -13.28 54.61
C SER A 574 11.08 -13.30 54.73
N GLN A 575 10.56 -12.74 55.81
CA GLN A 575 9.11 -12.61 56.04
C GLN A 575 8.42 -11.87 54.89
N ARG A 576 9.05 -10.82 54.34
CA ARG A 576 8.52 -10.07 53.20
C ARG A 576 8.40 -10.97 51.94
N ALA A 577 9.40 -11.77 51.64
CA ALA A 577 9.35 -12.70 50.52
C ALA A 577 8.29 -13.79 50.70
N VAL A 578 8.09 -14.30 51.93
CA VAL A 578 7.02 -15.23 52.26
C VAL A 578 5.65 -14.61 51.96
N ASN A 579 5.42 -13.38 52.40
CA ASN A 579 4.15 -12.68 52.17
C ASN A 579 3.93 -12.45 50.67
N ASN A 580 4.96 -12.05 49.92
CA ASN A 580 4.85 -11.85 48.49
C ASN A 580 4.55 -13.15 47.74
N LEU A 581 5.22 -14.26 48.08
CA LEU A 581 4.91 -15.58 47.50
C LEU A 581 3.49 -16.04 47.82
N ALA A 582 3.03 -15.83 49.08
CA ALA A 582 1.66 -16.12 49.46
C ALA A 582 0.63 -15.31 48.64
N THR A 583 0.90 -14.04 48.41
CA THR A 583 0.07 -13.16 47.57
C THR A 583 -0.02 -13.66 46.13
N VAL A 584 1.13 -14.08 45.53
CA VAL A 584 1.20 -14.66 44.19
C VAL A 584 0.35 -15.93 44.09
N GLY A 585 0.41 -16.80 45.08
CA GLY A 585 -0.39 -18.04 45.16
C GLY A 585 -1.86 -17.82 45.48
N GLY A 586 -2.32 -16.58 45.72
CA GLY A 586 -3.68 -16.26 46.13
C GLY A 586 -4.04 -16.86 47.52
N GLY A 587 -3.04 -17.23 48.30
CA GLY A 587 -3.15 -17.74 49.63
C GLY A 587 -2.69 -16.72 50.68
N GLY A 588 -3.14 -16.90 51.92
CA GLY A 588 -2.54 -16.22 53.08
C GLY A 588 -1.59 -17.18 53.78
N VAL A 589 -0.65 -16.65 54.57
CA VAL A 589 0.03 -17.44 55.60
C VAL A 589 -1.07 -17.95 56.55
N ALA A 590 -1.14 -19.27 56.77
CA ALA A 590 -2.21 -19.87 57.53
C ALA A 590 -2.50 -19.07 58.80
N ALA A 591 -3.70 -18.45 58.85
CA ALA A 591 -4.13 -17.64 59.96
C ALA A 591 -4.43 -18.55 61.15
N GLY A 592 -3.54 -18.59 62.12
CA GLY A 592 -3.67 -19.34 63.35
C GLY A 592 -2.57 -18.96 64.36
N LEU A 593 -2.46 -19.62 65.43
CA LEU A 593 -1.38 -19.45 66.44
C LEU A 593 0.02 -19.42 65.80
N GLN A 594 0.22 -20.07 64.64
CA GLN A 594 1.45 -20.01 63.85
C GLN A 594 1.72 -18.59 63.26
N GLY A 595 0.69 -17.83 62.87
CA GLY A 595 0.88 -16.48 62.31
C GLY A 595 1.40 -15.45 63.32
N ALA A 596 1.07 -15.61 64.63
CA ALA A 596 1.60 -14.74 65.68
C ALA A 596 3.09 -15.06 66.00
N VAL A 597 3.46 -16.31 65.96
CA VAL A 597 4.85 -16.79 66.17
C VAL A 597 5.73 -16.37 64.95
N LEU A 598 5.19 -16.47 63.76
CA LEU A 598 5.93 -16.10 62.54
C LEU A 598 6.32 -14.61 62.52
N LYS A 599 5.56 -13.72 63.14
CA LYS A 599 5.85 -12.28 63.25
C LYS A 599 7.09 -11.97 64.11
N LEU A 600 7.55 -12.91 64.92
CA LEU A 600 8.73 -12.76 65.75
C LEU A 600 10.06 -13.03 65.02
N PHE A 601 9.97 -13.67 63.85
CA PHE A 601 11.14 -14.06 63.08
C PHE A 601 11.27 -13.21 61.80
N LYS A 602 12.44 -12.66 61.54
CA LYS A 602 12.70 -11.88 60.33
C LYS A 602 13.01 -12.75 59.10
N THR A 603 13.49 -13.99 59.34
CA THR A 603 13.88 -14.95 58.30
C THR A 603 13.60 -16.36 58.72
N PHE A 604 13.29 -17.22 57.74
CA PHE A 604 12.95 -18.65 57.92
C PHE A 604 13.87 -19.52 57.09
N GLY A 605 14.19 -20.72 57.55
CA GLY A 605 14.82 -21.74 56.73
C GLY A 605 13.81 -22.40 55.78
N TYR A 606 14.22 -22.69 54.57
CA TYR A 606 13.46 -23.51 53.64
C TYR A 606 14.31 -24.64 53.08
N LYS A 607 13.66 -25.74 52.67
CA LYS A 607 14.31 -26.87 52.03
C LYS A 607 14.17 -26.81 50.53
N ARG A 608 12.98 -26.52 50.05
CA ARG A 608 12.68 -26.38 48.63
C ARG A 608 11.68 -25.25 48.38
N ILE A 609 11.81 -24.59 47.22
CA ILE A 609 10.83 -23.68 46.66
C ILE A 609 10.52 -24.15 45.24
N GLY A 610 9.23 -24.30 44.91
CA GLY A 610 8.82 -24.68 43.54
C GLY A 610 7.56 -23.96 43.08
N LEU A 611 7.59 -23.46 41.87
CA LEU A 611 6.47 -22.78 41.25
C LEU A 611 6.40 -23.14 39.78
N ASN A 612 5.25 -23.60 39.32
CA ASN A 612 4.98 -23.94 37.95
C ASN A 612 3.80 -23.10 37.44
N CYS A 613 3.87 -22.70 36.18
CA CYS A 613 2.78 -22.02 35.48
C CYS A 613 2.66 -22.55 34.04
N THR A 614 1.48 -23.00 33.66
CA THR A 614 1.16 -23.26 32.26
C THR A 614 0.18 -22.19 31.80
N LEU A 615 0.75 -21.25 31.00
CA LEU A 615 -0.04 -20.17 30.41
C LEU A 615 -0.69 -20.62 29.09
N GLN A 616 -1.99 -20.37 28.95
CA GLN A 616 -2.74 -20.52 27.70
C GLN A 616 -3.69 -19.31 27.56
N GLY A 617 -3.44 -18.46 26.57
CA GLY A 617 -4.17 -17.20 26.40
C GLY A 617 -3.91 -16.25 27.57
N THR A 618 -4.90 -16.02 28.42
CA THR A 618 -4.81 -15.16 29.61
C THR A 618 -4.83 -15.94 30.93
N VAL A 619 -4.92 -17.27 30.88
CA VAL A 619 -5.05 -18.08 32.08
C VAL A 619 -3.76 -18.85 32.35
N CYS A 620 -3.17 -18.63 33.51
CA CYS A 620 -2.07 -19.41 34.05
C CYS A 620 -2.60 -20.47 34.98
N GLN A 621 -2.33 -21.74 34.66
CA GLN A 621 -2.55 -22.88 35.57
C GLN A 621 -1.33 -23.01 36.47
N MET A 622 -1.53 -22.71 37.75
CA MET A 622 -0.49 -22.71 38.78
C MET A 622 -0.41 -24.08 39.51
N SER A 623 0.81 -24.49 39.79
CA SER A 623 1.11 -25.60 40.65
C SER A 623 2.46 -25.40 41.36
N GLY A 624 2.80 -26.26 42.32
CA GLY A 624 4.03 -26.14 43.12
C GLY A 624 4.76 -27.47 43.25
N LEU A 625 5.46 -27.66 44.39
CA LEU A 625 6.24 -28.86 44.71
C LEU A 625 5.34 -30.10 44.86
N GLN A 626 4.18 -29.95 45.50
CA GLN A 626 3.18 -30.98 45.75
C GLN A 626 1.79 -30.36 45.65
N THR A 627 0.83 -31.13 45.23
CA THR A 627 -0.59 -30.73 45.17
C THR A 627 -1.35 -31.54 46.20
N ASP A 628 -2.03 -30.86 47.14
CA ASP A 628 -2.88 -31.43 48.16
C ASP A 628 -4.34 -31.00 47.94
N ASP A 629 -5.32 -31.64 48.64
CA ASP A 629 -6.76 -31.39 48.50
C ASP A 629 -7.20 -29.93 48.70
N GLY A 630 -6.35 -29.05 49.20
CA GLY A 630 -6.64 -27.63 49.44
C GLY A 630 -5.76 -26.63 48.69
N GLY A 631 -4.82 -27.07 47.82
CA GLY A 631 -3.91 -26.19 47.13
C GLY A 631 -2.61 -26.85 46.68
N TYR A 632 -1.55 -26.06 46.50
CA TYR A 632 -0.23 -26.55 46.12
C TYR A 632 0.87 -25.89 46.98
N THR A 633 1.87 -26.65 47.36
CA THR A 633 2.98 -26.17 48.19
C THR A 633 3.98 -25.37 47.32
N ILE A 634 4.21 -24.11 47.64
CA ILE A 634 5.19 -23.24 47.02
C ILE A 634 6.55 -23.34 47.76
N VAL A 635 6.52 -23.27 49.13
CA VAL A 635 7.72 -23.32 49.96
C VAL A 635 7.55 -24.46 50.98
N GLU A 636 8.53 -25.38 50.97
CA GLU A 636 8.71 -26.40 52.00
C GLU A 636 9.75 -25.90 52.99
N GLY A 637 9.35 -25.58 54.21
CA GLY A 637 10.23 -25.05 55.25
C GLY A 637 11.20 -26.05 55.81
N SER A 638 12.27 -25.57 56.41
CA SER A 638 13.22 -26.34 57.18
C SER A 638 13.48 -25.68 58.54
N GLY A 639 13.66 -26.46 59.56
CA GLY A 639 13.96 -25.96 60.92
C GLY A 639 12.71 -25.55 61.74
N LEU A 640 12.91 -24.77 62.79
CA LEU A 640 11.86 -24.23 63.64
C LEU A 640 11.87 -22.70 63.57
N PRO A 641 10.69 -22.07 63.38
CA PRO A 641 9.36 -22.64 63.13
C PRO A 641 9.27 -23.25 61.73
N HIS A 642 8.53 -24.33 61.57
CA HIS A 642 8.27 -24.98 60.31
C HIS A 642 7.34 -24.08 59.44
N LEU A 643 7.86 -23.59 58.35
CA LEU A 643 7.12 -22.70 57.44
C LEU A 643 6.62 -23.51 56.23
N HIS A 644 5.34 -23.44 55.91
CA HIS A 644 4.79 -23.88 54.65
C HIS A 644 4.05 -22.71 53.98
N VAL A 645 4.39 -22.44 52.73
CA VAL A 645 3.64 -21.48 51.91
C VAL A 645 2.83 -22.28 50.91
N VAL A 646 1.50 -22.15 50.99
CA VAL A 646 0.57 -22.87 50.12
C VAL A 646 -0.18 -21.88 49.25
N GLY A 647 -0.23 -22.14 47.96
CA GLY A 647 -1.06 -21.45 46.98
C GLY A 647 -2.42 -22.16 46.87
N HIS A 648 -3.51 -21.41 46.89
CA HIS A 648 -4.86 -21.93 46.75
C HIS A 648 -5.50 -21.65 45.40
N GLN A 649 -4.97 -20.69 44.62
CA GLN A 649 -5.46 -20.35 43.28
C GLN A 649 -4.71 -21.17 42.23
N THR A 650 -5.34 -22.25 41.76
CA THR A 650 -4.79 -23.09 40.69
C THR A 650 -4.97 -22.48 39.29
N GLN A 651 -5.86 -21.52 39.14
CA GLN A 651 -6.05 -20.75 37.88
C GLN A 651 -6.02 -19.26 38.18
N VAL A 652 -5.14 -18.55 37.56
CA VAL A 652 -4.95 -17.13 37.77
C VAL A 652 -4.92 -16.44 36.40
N ASP A 653 -5.62 -15.31 36.28
CA ASP A 653 -5.53 -14.45 35.11
C ASP A 653 -4.13 -13.82 35.02
N TRP A 654 -3.46 -14.01 33.90
CA TRP A 654 -2.07 -13.62 33.72
C TRP A 654 -1.85 -12.11 33.91
N PRO A 655 -2.64 -11.19 33.31
CA PRO A 655 -2.55 -9.76 33.58
C PRO A 655 -2.68 -9.43 35.08
N THR A 656 -3.56 -10.11 35.78
CA THR A 656 -3.74 -9.94 37.22
C THR A 656 -2.54 -10.43 38.03
N LEU A 657 -1.94 -11.56 37.64
CA LEU A 657 -0.72 -12.09 38.27
C LEU A 657 0.45 -11.10 38.07
N VAL A 658 0.64 -10.61 36.86
CA VAL A 658 1.71 -9.61 36.53
C VAL A 658 1.50 -8.32 37.32
N ARG A 659 0.26 -7.86 37.45
CA ARG A 659 -0.05 -6.67 38.26
C ARG A 659 0.29 -6.89 39.73
N ARG A 660 -0.13 -8.02 40.33
CA ARG A 660 0.21 -8.37 41.71
C ARG A 660 1.71 -8.46 41.95
N LEU A 661 2.45 -9.03 40.99
CA LEU A 661 3.90 -9.05 41.06
C LEU A 661 4.51 -7.62 41.02
N ARG A 662 4.00 -6.74 40.17
CA ARG A 662 4.44 -5.33 40.14
C ARG A 662 4.10 -4.58 41.43
N GLU A 663 2.93 -4.79 41.99
CA GLU A 663 2.51 -4.20 43.27
C GLU A 663 3.42 -4.68 44.43
N ALA A 664 3.73 -5.99 44.47
CA ALA A 664 4.64 -6.58 45.43
C ALA A 664 6.08 -6.00 45.33
N ILE A 665 6.53 -5.70 44.11
CA ILE A 665 7.83 -5.09 43.80
C ILE A 665 7.82 -3.58 44.17
N GLY A 666 6.72 -2.88 43.95
CA GLY A 666 6.59 -1.42 44.14
C GLY A 666 6.44 -0.94 45.59
N GLY A 667 6.41 -1.86 46.57
CA GLY A 667 6.38 -1.53 48.00
C GLY A 667 5.07 -0.92 48.51
N ALA A 668 4.00 -0.89 47.74
CA ALA A 668 2.65 -0.54 48.21
C ALA A 668 2.05 -1.77 48.95
N ALA A 669 1.81 -1.64 50.24
CA ALA A 669 1.06 -2.67 51.00
C ALA A 669 -0.34 -2.83 50.33
N PRO A 670 -0.81 -4.07 50.04
CA PRO A 670 -2.13 -4.24 49.48
C PRO A 670 -3.17 -3.78 50.54
N GLU A 671 -4.00 -2.79 50.20
CA GLU A 671 -5.22 -2.51 50.95
C GLU A 671 -6.17 -3.69 50.73
N VAL A 672 -6.35 -4.46 51.79
CA VAL A 672 -7.39 -5.50 51.89
C VAL A 672 -8.73 -4.79 52.01
N ARG A 673 -9.51 -4.73 50.95
CA ARG A 673 -10.95 -4.47 51.02
C ARG A 673 -11.74 -5.78 51.06
#